data_bf79e71259e5990d6e5e6410abdfc3df
#
_entry.id   bf79e71259e5990d6e5e6410abdfc3df
#
_cell.length_a   1.000
_cell.length_b   1.000
_cell.length_c   1.000
_cell.angle_alpha   90.00
_cell.angle_beta   90.00
_cell.angle_gamma   90.00
#
_symmetry.space_group_name_H-M   'P 1'
#
loop_
_entity.id
_entity.type
_entity.pdbx_description
1 polymer ?
#
loop_
_entity_poly.entity_id
_entity_poly.type
_entity_poly.pdbx_seq_one_letter_code
_entity_poly.pdbx_strand_id
1 'polypeptide(L)'
;MSKTPPEVTPVTQSQEHAAPVVGDPIGKGQQSAMLNRLLGKGSYESFDMRCMVTGQFSVGKSTLVKLLTGDCIPDGRQPTDGISLVEGRCGLDVETQEWILIDPDSYNALDVVYNKVLMTSLEEEEESEQTVKFNKTSDTSPTGHTKATLSSLHSEQAATAQSLPPKKSSNVPLTVKQMEKKMRTRMTKEEIRRKMEKVLKSGKYKMKVGRLIFWDFGGQYVYLTTHQTFMTFRALFLVVFDGSKDLHEQVPDVMCFPGQHMTPTPAVFLQYWVNSILTYCKVVYAGIPKILFVATHKDKVSRENVDTRREELYSGIEELFKDHEGQHHLVLKPLIFVNAKDQGDPEIEVLKKTITELTFSHPCWGERMPNACVPLELEIAELVAEGKQIMSLVEVEELNAISEVSVLSPEQLTDFLHYQHSLGKIVYFDTPQLRDNVIISPLLMVEVMRSFITDVEFWPKEDKTRKTFKKMSENGMIQKVDLYQIWEQEEFRQILPFKEYIFDMLIHLDIVSEQRRYDTKTGSRLQIENFFVPCMLTQRNETDYLTQECTPERTLSLAFVFKGTIIPPALPNRLICACLSMWTLEQYHGRKLMFSGFDRLSVDKEHDIVICVEGNKILLHLVHKRSKGLIIPEIATSVRECLFITLERISEFYHSTIHCKTNSKLPFHTEYSCSKLSCFISMKTRWLQTLRNVFEHGENIKNSWSIWNQKEVSRSVS
;
A
#
# COMPACT_ATOMS: atom_id res chain seq x y z
N MET A 1 -52.29 -44.66 13.14
CA MET A 1 -52.17 -43.74 14.27
C MET A 1 -51.25 -42.60 13.88
N SER A 2 -51.84 -41.52 13.49
CA SER A 2 -51.25 -40.25 13.07
C SER A 2 -50.72 -39.45 14.25
N LYS A 3 -49.56 -38.81 14.09
CA LYS A 3 -49.16 -37.66 14.93
C LYS A 3 -48.67 -36.52 14.03
N THR A 4 -49.51 -35.50 13.97
CA THR A 4 -49.25 -34.15 13.47
C THR A 4 -48.25 -33.40 14.33
N PRO A 5 -47.39 -32.53 13.76
CA PRO A 5 -46.56 -31.60 14.55
C PRO A 5 -47.33 -30.32 14.89
N PRO A 6 -46.94 -29.59 15.96
CA PRO A 6 -47.69 -28.42 16.45
C PRO A 6 -47.42 -27.14 15.66
N GLU A 7 -48.46 -26.33 15.53
CA GLU A 7 -48.48 -24.96 15.02
C GLU A 7 -47.59 -24.02 15.81
N VAL A 8 -46.87 -23.16 15.11
CA VAL A 8 -46.15 -22.04 15.70
C VAL A 8 -46.90 -20.75 15.33
N THR A 9 -47.43 -20.07 16.33
CA THR A 9 -48.06 -18.75 16.27
C THR A 9 -47.01 -17.66 16.00
N PRO A 10 -47.31 -16.61 15.18
CA PRO A 10 -46.39 -15.51 14.94
C PRO A 10 -46.53 -14.46 16.05
N VAL A 11 -45.38 -14.14 16.67
CA VAL A 11 -45.25 -12.99 17.56
C VAL A 11 -44.83 -11.77 16.71
N THR A 12 -45.78 -10.84 16.59
CA THR A 12 -45.55 -9.48 16.08
C THR A 12 -44.70 -8.70 17.12
N GLN A 13 -43.47 -8.39 16.77
CA GLN A 13 -42.70 -7.31 17.42
C GLN A 13 -42.47 -6.17 16.43
N SER A 14 -43.01 -5.02 16.80
CA SER A 14 -42.79 -3.71 16.24
C SER A 14 -41.29 -3.38 16.30
N GLN A 15 -40.60 -3.31 15.16
CA GLN A 15 -39.27 -2.77 15.05
C GLN A 15 -39.36 -1.24 14.86
N GLU A 16 -38.94 -0.53 15.91
CA GLU A 16 -38.51 0.86 15.80
C GLU A 16 -37.35 0.96 14.83
N HIS A 17 -37.45 1.86 13.83
CA HIS A 17 -36.41 2.19 12.90
C HIS A 17 -35.27 2.94 13.64
N ALA A 18 -34.30 2.20 14.18
CA ALA A 18 -32.99 2.74 14.48
C ALA A 18 -32.23 2.93 13.17
N ALA A 19 -31.66 4.11 12.96
CA ALA A 19 -30.76 4.41 11.86
C ALA A 19 -29.66 3.35 11.75
N PRO A 20 -29.20 2.98 10.54
CA PRO A 20 -28.15 1.97 10.41
C PRO A 20 -26.89 2.46 11.09
N VAL A 21 -26.51 1.82 12.19
CA VAL A 21 -25.18 1.92 12.78
C VAL A 21 -24.23 1.48 11.67
N VAL A 22 -23.38 2.39 11.21
CA VAL A 22 -22.28 2.10 10.27
C VAL A 22 -21.48 0.95 10.88
N GLY A 23 -21.70 -0.25 10.35
CA GLY A 23 -21.03 -1.46 10.82
C GLY A 23 -19.53 -1.34 10.56
N ASP A 24 -18.71 -1.68 11.55
CA ASP A 24 -17.26 -1.77 11.45
C ASP A 24 -16.84 -2.44 10.13
N PRO A 25 -15.99 -1.81 9.31
CA PRO A 25 -15.52 -2.38 8.05
C PRO A 25 -14.58 -3.58 8.23
N ILE A 26 -14.35 -4.02 9.44
CA ILE A 26 -13.33 -5.00 9.82
C ILE A 26 -13.99 -6.33 10.22
N GLY A 27 -13.53 -7.42 9.64
CA GLY A 27 -14.06 -8.78 9.76
C GLY A 27 -14.39 -9.23 11.19
N LYS A 28 -15.61 -9.62 11.36
CA LYS A 28 -16.23 -10.04 12.64
C LYS A 28 -15.61 -11.35 13.17
N GLY A 29 -14.62 -11.27 14.02
CA GLY A 29 -14.12 -12.45 14.73
C GLY A 29 -12.97 -12.13 15.69
N GLN A 30 -11.75 -12.25 15.23
CA GLN A 30 -10.56 -12.07 16.07
C GLN A 30 -10.20 -10.61 16.31
N GLN A 31 -10.37 -9.76 15.26
CA GLN A 31 -10.10 -8.33 15.37
C GLN A 31 -11.12 -7.61 16.24
N SER A 32 -12.38 -7.99 16.15
CA SER A 32 -13.41 -7.46 17.06
C SER A 32 -13.05 -7.73 18.53
N ALA A 33 -12.49 -8.90 18.83
CA ALA A 33 -12.06 -9.24 20.19
C ALA A 33 -10.81 -8.43 20.63
N MET A 34 -9.82 -8.29 19.75
CA MET A 34 -8.60 -7.50 19.97
C MET A 34 -8.95 -6.02 20.17
N LEU A 35 -9.68 -5.45 19.23
CA LEU A 35 -10.09 -4.05 19.28
C LEU A 35 -10.97 -3.77 20.51
N ASN A 36 -11.89 -4.67 20.85
CA ASN A 36 -12.74 -4.53 22.05
C ASN A 36 -11.94 -4.55 23.35
N ARG A 37 -10.84 -5.33 23.43
CA ARG A 37 -9.95 -5.29 24.61
C ARG A 37 -9.26 -3.94 24.77
N LEU A 38 -8.86 -3.32 23.66
CA LEU A 38 -8.24 -1.99 23.65
C LEU A 38 -9.27 -0.87 23.85
N LEU A 39 -10.46 -0.97 23.30
CA LEU A 39 -11.54 0.03 23.41
C LEU A 39 -12.17 0.10 24.81
N GLY A 40 -11.95 -0.87 25.67
CA GLY A 40 -12.53 -0.90 27.03
C GLY A 40 -12.17 0.31 27.92
N LYS A 41 -11.17 1.11 27.54
CA LYS A 41 -10.74 2.36 28.23
C LYS A 41 -11.20 3.65 27.52
N GLY A 42 -12.14 3.56 26.57
CA GLY A 42 -12.64 4.69 25.78
C GLY A 42 -12.04 4.77 24.39
N SER A 43 -12.63 5.62 23.55
CA SER A 43 -12.21 5.81 22.17
C SER A 43 -12.33 7.27 21.73
N TYR A 44 -11.55 7.64 20.71
CA TYR A 44 -11.66 8.92 20.00
C TYR A 44 -11.83 8.67 18.51
N GLU A 45 -12.29 9.68 17.76
CA GLU A 45 -12.39 9.62 16.30
C GLU A 45 -11.10 10.10 15.65
N SER A 46 -10.51 9.28 14.78
CA SER A 46 -9.27 9.61 14.06
C SER A 46 -9.59 10.04 12.62
N PHE A 47 -9.00 11.14 12.21
CA PHE A 47 -9.20 11.75 10.90
C PHE A 47 -7.87 11.84 10.16
N ASP A 48 -7.33 10.68 9.79
CA ASP A 48 -6.10 10.57 9.00
C ASP A 48 -6.41 9.82 7.68
N MET A 49 -6.02 10.40 6.54
CA MET A 49 -6.20 9.79 5.23
C MET A 49 -4.89 9.75 4.47
N ARG A 50 -4.55 8.57 3.94
CA ARG A 50 -3.45 8.39 3.01
C ARG A 50 -3.94 8.63 1.59
N CYS A 51 -3.19 9.44 0.84
CA CYS A 51 -3.39 9.67 -0.58
C CYS A 51 -2.23 9.04 -1.33
N MET A 52 -2.45 7.91 -1.98
CA MET A 52 -1.43 7.18 -2.73
C MET A 52 -1.45 7.63 -4.18
N VAL A 53 -0.38 8.33 -4.60
CA VAL A 53 -0.25 8.90 -5.94
C VAL A 53 0.59 7.95 -6.79
N THR A 54 -0.07 7.27 -7.71
CA THR A 54 0.50 6.24 -8.57
C THR A 54 0.37 6.61 -10.04
N GLY A 55 1.10 5.94 -10.90
CA GLY A 55 1.06 6.20 -12.34
C GLY A 55 2.41 5.98 -12.98
N GLN A 56 2.42 6.03 -14.31
CA GLN A 56 3.59 5.83 -15.13
C GLN A 56 4.70 6.84 -14.80
N PHE A 57 5.92 6.48 -15.19
CA PHE A 57 7.06 7.37 -15.11
C PHE A 57 6.84 8.68 -15.91
N SER A 58 7.30 9.81 -15.32
CA SER A 58 7.28 11.14 -15.97
C SER A 58 5.89 11.71 -16.31
N VAL A 59 4.82 11.23 -15.70
CA VAL A 59 3.44 11.79 -15.89
C VAL A 59 3.11 12.95 -14.95
N GLY A 60 4.06 13.45 -14.15
CA GLY A 60 3.85 14.62 -13.29
C GLY A 60 3.28 14.33 -11.91
N LYS A 61 3.38 13.11 -11.36
CA LYS A 61 2.91 12.74 -10.02
C LYS A 61 3.46 13.63 -8.91
N SER A 62 4.78 13.71 -8.80
CA SER A 62 5.47 14.50 -7.78
C SER A 62 5.19 16.00 -7.91
N THR A 63 5.02 16.49 -9.13
CA THR A 63 4.61 17.88 -9.40
C THR A 63 3.19 18.13 -8.89
N LEU A 64 2.28 17.18 -9.12
CA LEU A 64 0.90 17.25 -8.63
C LEU A 64 0.86 17.25 -7.08
N VAL A 65 1.65 16.39 -6.43
CA VAL A 65 1.74 16.37 -4.97
C VAL A 65 2.23 17.72 -4.44
N LYS A 66 3.32 18.26 -4.98
CA LYS A 66 3.85 19.57 -4.59
C LYS A 66 2.81 20.69 -4.76
N LEU A 67 2.04 20.62 -5.85
CA LEU A 67 0.96 21.57 -6.10
C LEU A 67 -0.14 21.50 -5.02
N LEU A 68 -0.56 20.28 -4.65
CA LEU A 68 -1.60 20.05 -3.63
C LEU A 68 -1.13 20.44 -2.23
N THR A 69 0.16 20.30 -1.94
CA THR A 69 0.77 20.62 -0.65
C THR A 69 1.27 22.04 -0.53
N GLY A 70 1.20 22.83 -1.62
CA GLY A 70 1.67 24.22 -1.65
C GLY A 70 3.19 24.36 -1.69
N ASP A 71 3.91 23.29 -2.01
CA ASP A 71 5.37 23.28 -2.13
C ASP A 71 5.82 23.92 -3.47
N CYS A 72 7.08 24.38 -3.51
CA CYS A 72 7.65 24.93 -4.73
C CYS A 72 7.78 23.85 -5.82
N ILE A 73 7.27 24.15 -7.01
CA ILE A 73 7.42 23.30 -8.18
C ILE A 73 8.82 23.57 -8.78
N PRO A 74 9.68 22.56 -8.87
CA PRO A 74 11.02 22.76 -9.41
C PRO A 74 11.01 22.99 -10.91
N ASP A 75 11.96 23.76 -11.39
CA ASP A 75 12.26 23.87 -12.80
C ASP A 75 12.96 22.57 -13.26
N GLY A 76 12.34 21.89 -14.23
CA GLY A 76 12.88 20.67 -14.80
C GLY A 76 12.37 19.37 -14.14
N ARG A 77 12.87 18.26 -14.68
CA ARG A 77 12.50 16.91 -14.26
C ARG A 77 13.27 16.50 -12.99
N GLN A 78 12.56 16.11 -11.96
CA GLN A 78 13.11 15.47 -10.77
C GLN A 78 12.43 14.10 -10.60
N PRO A 79 13.11 13.00 -10.96
CA PRO A 79 12.55 11.67 -10.77
C PRO A 79 12.52 11.31 -9.28
N THR A 80 11.48 10.57 -8.88
CA THR A 80 11.33 10.06 -7.51
C THR A 80 12.04 8.71 -7.41
N ASP A 81 13.00 8.59 -6.52
CA ASP A 81 13.68 7.34 -6.19
C ASP A 81 12.84 6.55 -5.16
N GLY A 82 12.20 5.48 -5.59
CA GLY A 82 11.32 4.67 -4.75
C GLY A 82 10.00 5.33 -4.41
N ILE A 83 9.83 5.77 -3.18
CA ILE A 83 8.62 6.40 -2.67
C ILE A 83 9.01 7.66 -1.90
N SER A 84 8.26 8.75 -2.12
CA SER A 84 8.37 9.97 -1.32
C SER A 84 7.14 10.12 -0.44
N LEU A 85 7.35 10.29 0.86
CA LEU A 85 6.28 10.54 1.83
C LEU A 85 6.21 12.04 2.12
N VAL A 86 5.02 12.64 1.93
CA VAL A 86 4.74 14.04 2.25
C VAL A 86 3.66 14.10 3.32
N GLU A 87 4.08 14.38 4.55
CA GLU A 87 3.22 14.48 5.72
C GLU A 87 3.31 15.88 6.31
N GLY A 88 2.23 16.35 6.93
CA GLY A 88 2.20 17.62 7.66
C GLY A 88 2.19 18.87 6.78
N ARG A 89 1.85 18.75 5.50
CA ARG A 89 1.78 19.87 4.57
C ARG A 89 0.36 20.36 4.33
N CYS A 90 -0.62 19.49 4.46
CA CYS A 90 -2.02 19.84 4.31
C CYS A 90 -2.94 18.93 5.11
N GLY A 91 -4.16 19.37 5.31
CA GLY A 91 -5.21 18.66 6.01
C GLY A 91 -6.58 19.17 5.62
N LEU A 92 -7.60 18.62 6.26
CA LEU A 92 -8.99 19.01 6.10
C LEU A 92 -9.55 19.45 7.45
N ASP A 93 -10.23 20.59 7.49
CA ASP A 93 -11.04 20.96 8.65
C ASP A 93 -12.19 19.96 8.76
N VAL A 94 -12.35 19.35 9.94
CA VAL A 94 -13.33 18.27 10.14
C VAL A 94 -14.77 18.82 10.15
N GLU A 95 -14.97 20.08 10.55
CA GLU A 95 -16.30 20.72 10.65
C GLU A 95 -16.67 21.43 9.35
N THR A 96 -15.75 22.27 8.82
CA THR A 96 -16.02 23.08 7.62
C THR A 96 -15.75 22.36 6.30
N GLN A 97 -15.00 21.24 6.35
CA GLN A 97 -14.53 20.48 5.19
C GLN A 97 -13.58 21.27 4.27
N GLU A 98 -12.99 22.33 4.78
CA GLU A 98 -12.07 23.17 4.04
C GLU A 98 -10.68 22.53 3.94
N TRP A 99 -10.01 22.74 2.81
CA TRP A 99 -8.63 22.34 2.59
C TRP A 99 -7.68 23.33 3.28
N ILE A 100 -6.83 22.85 4.18
CA ILE A 100 -5.89 23.65 4.96
C ILE A 100 -4.48 23.32 4.52
N LEU A 101 -3.70 24.36 4.16
CA LEU A 101 -2.25 24.24 4.01
C LEU A 101 -1.57 24.51 5.35
N ILE A 102 -0.65 23.63 5.71
CA ILE A 102 0.10 23.66 6.97
C ILE A 102 1.50 24.20 6.66
N ASP A 103 1.92 25.23 7.42
CA ASP A 103 3.26 25.79 7.31
C ASP A 103 4.31 24.79 7.80
N PRO A 104 5.27 24.37 6.93
CA PRO A 104 6.29 23.41 7.30
C PRO A 104 7.17 23.83 8.47
N ASP A 105 7.45 25.12 8.60
CA ASP A 105 8.29 25.65 9.70
C ASP A 105 7.55 25.62 11.05
N SER A 106 6.22 25.47 11.02
CA SER A 106 5.37 25.33 12.21
C SER A 106 5.05 23.87 12.55
N TYR A 107 5.49 22.91 11.72
CA TYR A 107 5.09 21.51 11.80
C TYR A 107 6.27 20.60 12.17
N ASN A 108 6.29 20.17 13.42
CA ASN A 108 7.07 19.02 13.84
C ASN A 108 6.09 17.85 14.03
N ALA A 109 6.46 16.60 13.64
CA ALA A 109 5.62 15.42 13.84
C ALA A 109 5.12 15.27 15.29
N LEU A 110 5.94 15.68 16.27
CA LEU A 110 5.57 15.82 17.68
C LEU A 110 4.52 16.90 17.91
N ASP A 111 4.65 18.05 17.25
CA ASP A 111 3.70 19.15 17.39
C ASP A 111 2.30 18.75 16.91
N VAL A 112 2.19 17.85 15.95
CA VAL A 112 0.88 17.36 15.46
C VAL A 112 0.14 16.60 16.54
N VAL A 113 0.84 15.73 17.23
CA VAL A 113 0.25 14.93 18.30
C VAL A 113 -0.01 15.80 19.52
N TYR A 114 0.93 16.68 19.87
CA TYR A 114 0.79 17.61 20.98
C TYR A 114 -0.24 18.72 20.69
N ASN A 115 -0.29 19.29 19.49
CA ASN A 115 -1.28 20.30 19.12
C ASN A 115 -2.70 19.76 19.11
N LYS A 116 -2.91 18.49 18.70
CA LYS A 116 -4.21 17.81 18.82
C LYS A 116 -4.74 17.84 20.25
N VAL A 117 -3.87 17.59 21.21
CA VAL A 117 -4.23 17.53 22.65
C VAL A 117 -4.32 18.91 23.27
N LEU A 118 -3.41 19.82 22.89
CA LEU A 118 -3.37 21.18 23.43
C LEU A 118 -4.55 22.02 22.98
N MET A 119 -4.98 21.90 21.72
CA MET A 119 -6.17 22.62 21.23
C MET A 119 -7.43 22.25 21.99
N THR A 120 -7.64 20.97 22.29
CA THR A 120 -8.79 20.52 23.09
C THR A 120 -8.74 21.04 24.54
N SER A 121 -7.54 21.16 25.15
CA SER A 121 -7.40 21.65 26.51
C SER A 121 -7.57 23.17 26.63
N LEU A 122 -7.24 23.94 25.57
CA LEU A 122 -7.42 25.39 25.55
C LEU A 122 -8.89 25.82 25.48
N GLU A 123 -9.70 25.11 24.72
CA GLU A 123 -11.13 25.39 24.63
C GLU A 123 -11.83 25.17 25.95
N GLU A 124 -11.41 24.15 26.75
CA GLU A 124 -11.93 23.96 28.10
C GLU A 124 -11.56 25.11 29.04
N GLU A 125 -10.36 25.68 28.90
CA GLU A 125 -9.94 26.84 29.69
C GLU A 125 -10.71 28.11 29.27
N GLU A 126 -10.95 28.37 27.97
CA GLU A 126 -11.75 29.49 27.47
C GLU A 126 -13.24 29.34 27.83
N GLU A 127 -13.85 28.16 27.69
CA GLU A 127 -15.23 27.91 28.12
C GLU A 127 -15.39 28.10 29.64
N SER A 128 -14.41 27.66 30.43
CA SER A 128 -14.42 27.83 31.89
C SER A 128 -14.22 29.29 32.27
N GLU A 129 -13.38 30.06 31.59
CA GLU A 129 -13.21 31.49 31.79
C GLU A 129 -14.43 32.33 31.35
N GLN A 130 -15.09 31.94 30.26
CA GLN A 130 -16.34 32.56 29.80
C GLN A 130 -17.48 32.30 30.77
N THR A 131 -17.58 31.06 31.30
CA THR A 131 -18.59 30.71 32.32
C THR A 131 -18.35 31.44 33.63
N VAL A 132 -17.08 31.64 34.03
CA VAL A 132 -16.71 32.44 35.22
C VAL A 132 -16.97 33.93 35.01
N LYS A 133 -16.78 34.45 33.80
CA LYS A 133 -17.11 35.85 33.45
C LYS A 133 -18.63 36.07 33.41
N PHE A 134 -19.40 35.14 32.94
CA PHE A 134 -20.87 35.24 32.92
C PHE A 134 -21.48 35.17 34.32
N ASN A 135 -20.92 34.40 35.25
CA ASN A 135 -21.36 34.34 36.66
C ASN A 135 -20.89 35.49 37.51
N LYS A 136 -19.90 36.31 37.05
CA LYS A 136 -19.47 37.55 37.77
C LYS A 136 -20.20 38.82 37.34
N THR A 137 -21.02 38.75 36.27
CA THR A 137 -21.75 39.91 35.73
C THR A 137 -23.20 40.00 36.22
N SER A 138 -23.66 39.08 37.12
CA SER A 138 -25.06 39.08 37.61
C SER A 138 -25.30 39.64 39.00
N ASP A 139 -24.26 40.15 39.71
CA ASP A 139 -24.46 40.84 41.00
C ASP A 139 -23.72 42.14 41.02
N THR A 140 -24.38 43.24 40.64
CA THR A 140 -24.38 44.54 41.29
C THR A 140 -25.15 45.58 40.43
N SER A 141 -26.23 46.05 40.98
CA SER A 141 -26.97 47.25 40.57
C SER A 141 -26.58 48.46 41.45
N PRO A 142 -27.03 49.69 41.15
CA PRO A 142 -26.13 50.77 40.77
C PRO A 142 -26.15 51.93 41.79
N THR A 143 -25.16 52.82 41.73
CA THR A 143 -25.37 54.26 42.10
C THR A 143 -24.12 55.09 41.81
N GLY A 144 -24.34 56.23 41.18
CA GLY A 144 -23.68 57.52 41.57
C GLY A 144 -22.65 58.10 40.59
N HIS A 145 -23.15 59.01 39.74
CA HIS A 145 -22.57 60.28 39.30
C HIS A 145 -21.08 60.68 39.56
N THR A 146 -20.31 61.11 38.59
CA THR A 146 -20.14 62.50 38.13
C THR A 146 -18.90 62.68 37.22
N LYS A 147 -19.15 63.41 36.13
CA LYS A 147 -18.37 64.49 35.43
C LYS A 147 -16.84 64.46 35.27
N ALA A 148 -16.42 64.49 34.00
CA ALA A 148 -15.66 65.51 33.28
C ALA A 148 -14.16 65.70 33.62
N THR A 149 -13.27 65.75 32.66
CA THR A 149 -12.90 66.90 31.83
C THR A 149 -11.78 66.59 30.83
N LEU A 150 -11.83 67.26 29.72
CA LEU A 150 -10.88 67.41 28.61
C LEU A 150 -9.44 67.72 28.98
N SER A 151 -8.49 67.31 28.13
CA SER A 151 -7.54 68.21 27.39
C SER A 151 -6.62 67.34 26.52
N SER A 152 -6.66 67.35 25.25
CA SER A 152 -5.97 68.06 24.16
C SER A 152 -4.46 68.34 24.39
N LEU A 153 -3.64 67.87 23.45
CA LEU A 153 -2.76 68.66 22.61
C LEU A 153 -1.91 67.88 21.64
N HIS A 154 -1.96 68.32 20.42
CA HIS A 154 -1.19 68.23 19.21
C HIS A 154 0.31 67.89 19.31
N SER A 155 0.86 67.10 18.31
CA SER A 155 1.67 67.75 17.26
C SER A 155 2.00 66.78 16.14
N GLU A 156 1.92 67.34 14.94
CA GLU A 156 2.24 66.80 13.62
C GLU A 156 3.72 66.46 13.47
N GLN A 157 4.04 65.44 12.60
CA GLN A 157 4.85 65.72 11.41
C GLN A 157 4.83 64.58 10.44
N ALA A 158 4.65 64.97 9.18
CA ALA A 158 4.60 64.13 7.99
C ALA A 158 5.99 63.71 7.54
N ALA A 159 6.08 62.55 6.85
CA ALA A 159 6.81 62.36 5.60
C ALA A 159 6.70 60.95 4.99
N THR A 160 6.34 60.97 3.72
CA THR A 160 6.69 60.11 2.58
C THR A 160 6.22 58.66 2.53
N ALA A 161 5.29 58.48 1.61
CA ALA A 161 4.84 57.24 1.04
C ALA A 161 5.92 56.53 0.22
N GLN A 162 6.12 55.24 0.47
CA GLN A 162 6.58 54.30 -0.53
C GLN A 162 5.68 53.06 -0.49
N SER A 163 5.09 52.76 -1.65
CA SER A 163 4.16 51.69 -1.91
C SER A 163 4.85 50.34 -1.84
N LEU A 164 4.36 49.43 -1.00
CA LEU A 164 4.64 48.03 -0.98
C LEU A 164 3.42 47.25 -1.51
N PRO A 165 3.62 46.14 -2.25
CA PRO A 165 2.53 45.38 -2.84
C PRO A 165 1.71 44.61 -1.79
N PRO A 166 0.46 44.22 -2.08
CA PRO A 166 -0.45 43.69 -1.09
C PRO A 166 -0.07 42.26 -0.70
N LYS A 167 0.21 42.04 0.57
CA LYS A 167 0.30 40.70 1.17
C LYS A 167 -1.08 40.04 1.12
N LYS A 168 -1.19 38.93 0.42
CA LYS A 168 -2.36 38.03 0.51
C LYS A 168 -2.44 37.50 1.94
N SER A 169 -3.51 37.82 2.64
CA SER A 169 -3.77 37.33 3.99
C SER A 169 -4.16 35.85 3.96
N SER A 170 -3.40 35.01 4.64
CA SER A 170 -3.86 33.69 5.04
C SER A 170 -4.89 33.85 6.16
N ASN A 171 -6.13 33.46 5.94
CA ASN A 171 -7.24 33.53 6.89
C ASN A 171 -7.15 32.39 7.94
N VAL A 172 -6.10 32.40 8.76
CA VAL A 172 -6.11 31.68 10.04
C VAL A 172 -6.31 32.76 11.12
N PRO A 173 -7.26 32.59 12.04
CA PRO A 173 -7.49 33.60 13.08
C PRO A 173 -6.19 33.93 13.82
N LEU A 174 -5.85 35.20 13.94
CA LEU A 174 -4.62 35.66 14.59
C LEU A 174 -4.47 35.15 16.03
N THR A 175 -5.58 34.83 16.69
CA THR A 175 -5.67 34.23 18.03
C THR A 175 -5.02 32.86 18.14
N VAL A 176 -5.20 31.94 17.16
CA VAL A 176 -4.64 30.59 17.20
C VAL A 176 -3.12 30.62 17.08
N LYS A 177 -2.56 31.38 16.13
CA LYS A 177 -1.09 31.55 16.00
C LYS A 177 -0.44 32.22 17.22
N GLN A 178 -1.11 33.14 17.86
CA GLN A 178 -0.61 33.81 19.09
C GLN A 178 -0.67 32.85 20.29
N MET A 179 -1.67 31.98 20.40
CA MET A 179 -1.81 30.96 21.43
C MET A 179 -0.77 29.86 21.26
N GLU A 180 -0.59 29.32 20.05
CA GLU A 180 0.47 28.35 19.76
C GLU A 180 1.86 28.88 20.13
N LYS A 181 2.17 30.12 19.78
CA LYS A 181 3.45 30.75 20.11
C LYS A 181 3.63 30.96 21.62
N LYS A 182 2.56 31.29 22.37
CA LYS A 182 2.58 31.44 23.84
C LYS A 182 2.76 30.09 24.54
N MET A 183 2.23 29.00 24.00
CA MET A 183 2.33 27.69 24.62
C MET A 183 3.70 27.03 24.40
N ARG A 184 4.26 27.11 23.20
CA ARG A 184 5.62 26.62 22.90
C ARG A 184 6.70 27.16 23.82
N THR A 185 6.48 28.39 24.38
CA THR A 185 7.45 29.05 25.26
C THR A 185 7.23 28.79 26.75
N ARG A 186 6.16 28.08 27.16
CA ARG A 186 5.75 28.05 28.59
C ARG A 186 5.52 26.67 29.19
N MET A 187 5.43 25.58 28.41
CA MET A 187 5.08 24.26 28.94
C MET A 187 6.20 23.26 28.78
N THR A 188 6.48 22.51 29.84
CA THR A 188 7.39 21.35 29.79
C THR A 188 6.70 20.14 29.15
N LYS A 189 7.47 19.14 28.69
CA LYS A 189 6.95 17.87 28.14
C LYS A 189 6.02 17.18 29.15
N GLU A 190 6.38 17.19 30.43
CA GLU A 190 5.60 16.57 31.50
C GLU A 190 4.25 17.30 31.72
N GLU A 191 4.21 18.60 31.58
CA GLU A 191 2.95 19.36 31.68
C GLU A 191 2.02 19.07 30.50
N ILE A 192 2.57 18.93 29.28
CA ILE A 192 1.81 18.56 28.10
C ILE A 192 1.26 17.13 28.27
N ARG A 193 2.10 16.18 28.73
CA ARG A 193 1.68 14.81 29.01
C ARG A 193 0.53 14.77 30.07
N ARG A 194 0.64 15.49 31.18
CA ARG A 194 -0.41 15.55 32.21
C ARG A 194 -1.73 16.14 31.68
N LYS A 195 -1.66 17.20 30.86
CA LYS A 195 -2.87 17.77 30.24
C LYS A 195 -3.52 16.78 29.29
N MET A 196 -2.71 16.11 28.45
CA MET A 196 -3.20 15.07 27.55
C MET A 196 -3.90 13.94 28.30
N GLU A 197 -3.30 13.44 29.38
CA GLU A 197 -3.90 12.42 30.24
C GLU A 197 -5.24 12.84 30.80
N LYS A 198 -5.34 14.11 31.20
CA LYS A 198 -6.59 14.68 31.71
C LYS A 198 -7.68 14.72 30.64
N VAL A 199 -7.31 15.15 29.41
CA VAL A 199 -8.23 15.19 28.26
C VAL A 199 -8.67 13.79 27.84
N LEU A 200 -7.75 12.83 27.78
CA LEU A 200 -8.07 11.44 27.46
C LEU A 200 -8.99 10.80 28.54
N LYS A 201 -8.73 11.08 29.84
CA LYS A 201 -9.59 10.63 30.94
C LYS A 201 -10.98 11.25 30.93
N SER A 202 -11.10 12.50 30.50
CA SER A 202 -12.40 13.18 30.37
C SER A 202 -13.26 12.66 29.22
N GLY A 203 -12.67 11.93 28.25
CA GLY A 203 -13.36 11.46 27.06
C GLY A 203 -13.72 12.56 26.05
N LYS A 204 -13.19 13.77 26.23
CA LYS A 204 -13.53 14.95 25.40
C LYS A 204 -12.54 15.19 24.24
N TYR A 205 -11.64 14.24 23.98
CA TYR A 205 -10.67 14.39 22.92
C TYR A 205 -11.34 14.41 21.55
N LYS A 206 -11.18 15.51 20.81
CA LYS A 206 -11.69 15.69 19.44
C LYS A 206 -10.61 16.22 18.54
N MET A 207 -10.49 15.66 17.34
CA MET A 207 -9.63 16.19 16.27
C MET A 207 -10.41 17.25 15.47
N LYS A 208 -9.84 18.45 15.30
CA LYS A 208 -10.42 19.48 14.45
C LYS A 208 -9.89 19.46 13.03
N VAL A 209 -8.63 19.07 12.86
CA VAL A 209 -7.97 18.98 11.55
C VAL A 209 -7.59 17.54 11.30
N GLY A 210 -8.16 16.97 10.25
CA GLY A 210 -7.76 15.67 9.73
C GLY A 210 -6.57 15.81 8.80
N ARG A 211 -5.63 14.87 8.86
CA ARG A 211 -4.39 14.90 8.06
C ARG A 211 -4.58 14.21 6.71
N LEU A 212 -4.03 14.82 5.67
CA LEU A 212 -3.79 14.18 4.39
C LEU A 212 -2.31 13.85 4.27
N ILE A 213 -2.01 12.57 4.04
CA ILE A 213 -0.64 12.05 3.97
C ILE A 213 -0.41 11.52 2.56
N PHE A 214 0.41 12.23 1.77
CA PHE A 214 0.68 11.84 0.40
C PHE A 214 1.84 10.87 0.31
N TRP A 215 1.61 9.77 -0.38
CA TRP A 215 2.61 8.77 -0.77
C TRP A 215 2.81 8.88 -2.28
N ASP A 216 3.90 9.53 -2.70
CA ASP A 216 4.25 9.69 -4.11
C ASP A 216 5.13 8.53 -4.57
N PHE A 217 4.55 7.64 -5.35
CA PHE A 217 5.22 6.44 -5.84
C PHE A 217 6.04 6.72 -7.10
N GLY A 218 7.32 6.32 -7.11
CA GLY A 218 8.17 6.34 -8.30
C GLY A 218 7.53 5.53 -9.43
N GLY A 219 7.57 6.07 -10.64
CA GLY A 219 6.93 5.43 -11.80
C GLY A 219 7.85 4.50 -12.59
N GLN A 220 9.12 4.36 -12.20
CA GLN A 220 10.07 3.47 -12.86
C GLN A 220 9.69 2.01 -12.62
N TYR A 221 9.98 1.19 -13.63
CA TYR A 221 9.64 -0.22 -13.65
C TYR A 221 10.04 -1.01 -12.41
N VAL A 222 11.26 -0.81 -11.93
CA VAL A 222 11.84 -1.56 -10.81
C VAL A 222 11.01 -1.39 -9.52
N TYR A 223 10.43 -0.21 -9.30
CA TYR A 223 9.63 0.06 -8.10
C TYR A 223 8.23 -0.56 -8.13
N LEU A 224 7.71 -0.91 -9.31
CA LEU A 224 6.37 -1.52 -9.44
C LEU A 224 6.26 -2.84 -8.68
N THR A 225 7.39 -3.48 -8.41
CA THR A 225 7.44 -4.77 -7.70
C THR A 225 7.46 -4.65 -6.18
N THR A 226 7.78 -3.46 -5.64
CA THR A 226 7.89 -3.20 -4.20
C THR A 226 6.75 -2.37 -3.63
N HIS A 227 6.02 -1.64 -4.48
CA HIS A 227 4.94 -0.74 -4.08
C HIS A 227 3.85 -1.41 -3.26
N GLN A 228 3.54 -2.68 -3.52
CA GLN A 228 2.55 -3.45 -2.79
C GLN A 228 2.80 -3.55 -1.30
N THR A 229 4.07 -3.48 -0.88
CA THR A 229 4.46 -3.54 0.55
C THR A 229 3.84 -2.39 1.35
N PHE A 230 3.53 -1.27 0.67
CA PHE A 230 3.00 -0.05 1.27
C PHE A 230 1.53 0.20 0.95
N MET A 231 0.96 -0.52 -0.02
CA MET A 231 -0.44 -0.36 -0.40
C MET A 231 -1.39 -0.82 0.70
N THR A 232 -2.43 -0.02 0.96
CA THR A 232 -3.46 -0.33 1.96
C THR A 232 -4.84 0.11 1.48
N PHE A 233 -5.88 -0.63 1.86
CA PHE A 233 -7.27 -0.24 1.59
C PHE A 233 -7.69 1.05 2.32
N ARG A 234 -6.94 1.44 3.34
CA ARG A 234 -7.16 2.65 4.15
C ARG A 234 -6.64 3.91 3.46
N ALA A 235 -6.64 3.91 2.13
CA ALA A 235 -6.09 4.98 1.32
C ALA A 235 -7.02 5.34 0.17
N LEU A 236 -6.94 6.60 -0.25
CA LEU A 236 -7.45 7.08 -1.52
C LEU A 236 -6.34 6.96 -2.56
N PHE A 237 -6.63 6.39 -3.72
CA PHE A 237 -5.66 6.26 -4.80
C PHE A 237 -5.90 7.29 -5.89
N LEU A 238 -4.84 8.01 -6.24
CA LEU A 238 -4.80 8.90 -7.40
C LEU A 238 -3.95 8.23 -8.49
N VAL A 239 -4.59 7.78 -9.56
CA VAL A 239 -3.90 7.20 -10.73
C VAL A 239 -3.68 8.31 -11.73
N VAL A 240 -2.42 8.77 -11.82
CA VAL A 240 -2.01 9.92 -12.64
C VAL A 240 -1.47 9.43 -13.97
N PHE A 241 -1.87 10.09 -15.07
CA PHE A 241 -1.42 9.78 -16.42
C PHE A 241 -1.30 11.04 -17.29
N ASP A 242 -0.55 10.93 -18.40
CA ASP A 242 -0.38 12.05 -19.36
C ASP A 242 -1.62 12.16 -20.27
N GLY A 243 -2.49 13.12 -19.99
CA GLY A 243 -3.74 13.36 -20.74
C GLY A 243 -3.52 13.98 -22.13
N SER A 244 -2.31 14.44 -22.45
CA SER A 244 -1.99 14.95 -23.78
C SER A 244 -1.78 13.85 -24.82
N LYS A 245 -1.55 12.60 -24.36
CA LYS A 245 -1.26 11.44 -25.23
C LYS A 245 -2.48 10.57 -25.43
N ASP A 246 -2.58 9.94 -26.59
CA ASP A 246 -3.60 8.93 -26.85
C ASP A 246 -3.44 7.73 -25.90
N LEU A 247 -4.55 7.16 -25.43
CA LEU A 247 -4.52 6.02 -24.50
C LEU A 247 -3.91 4.76 -25.10
N HIS A 248 -3.93 4.62 -26.41
CA HIS A 248 -3.43 3.46 -27.15
C HIS A 248 -2.11 3.73 -27.91
N GLU A 249 -1.60 4.96 -27.83
CA GLU A 249 -0.29 5.30 -28.41
C GLU A 249 0.84 4.65 -27.59
N GLN A 250 1.82 4.09 -28.30
CA GLN A 250 2.98 3.51 -27.65
C GLN A 250 3.81 4.60 -26.94
N VAL A 251 4.10 4.37 -25.68
CA VAL A 251 4.98 5.24 -24.90
C VAL A 251 6.42 4.88 -25.19
N PRO A 252 7.23 5.81 -25.70
CA PRO A 252 8.65 5.56 -25.97
C PRO A 252 9.43 5.38 -24.65
N ASP A 253 10.53 4.66 -24.72
CA ASP A 253 11.54 4.51 -23.66
C ASP A 253 11.03 3.89 -22.33
N VAL A 254 9.92 3.17 -22.35
CA VAL A 254 9.41 2.47 -21.17
C VAL A 254 9.53 0.97 -21.36
N MET A 255 10.13 0.30 -20.36
CA MET A 255 10.18 -1.16 -20.33
C MET A 255 8.78 -1.73 -20.08
N CYS A 256 8.43 -2.80 -20.81
CA CYS A 256 7.22 -3.57 -20.53
C CYS A 256 7.32 -4.29 -19.18
N PHE A 257 6.16 -4.64 -18.65
CA PHE A 257 6.08 -5.48 -17.44
C PHE A 257 6.79 -6.81 -17.63
N PRO A 258 7.36 -7.41 -16.55
CA PRO A 258 8.05 -8.69 -16.62
C PRO A 258 7.18 -9.77 -17.25
N GLY A 259 7.77 -10.52 -18.18
CA GLY A 259 7.09 -11.63 -18.83
C GLY A 259 5.90 -11.25 -19.71
N GLN A 260 5.68 -9.96 -19.97
CA GLN A 260 4.57 -9.50 -20.81
C GLN A 260 5.08 -8.90 -22.12
N HIS A 261 4.56 -9.41 -23.22
CA HIS A 261 4.87 -8.93 -24.58
C HIS A 261 3.88 -7.85 -25.03
N MET A 262 3.36 -7.06 -24.10
CA MET A 262 2.40 -6.00 -24.40
C MET A 262 3.14 -4.72 -24.82
N THR A 263 2.57 -4.01 -25.80
CA THR A 263 3.03 -2.66 -26.13
C THR A 263 2.72 -1.71 -24.98
N PRO A 264 3.70 -1.01 -24.40
CA PRO A 264 3.47 -0.09 -23.29
C PRO A 264 2.68 1.14 -23.79
N THR A 265 1.40 1.20 -23.45
CA THR A 265 0.51 2.33 -23.73
C THR A 265 -0.07 2.90 -22.42
N PRO A 266 -0.55 4.16 -22.38
CA PRO A 266 -1.22 4.68 -21.19
C PRO A 266 -2.36 3.77 -20.70
N ALA A 267 -3.17 3.20 -21.60
CA ALA A 267 -4.24 2.26 -21.26
C ALA A 267 -3.71 1.02 -20.50
N VAL A 268 -2.61 0.43 -20.92
CA VAL A 268 -1.95 -0.71 -20.25
C VAL A 268 -1.52 -0.33 -18.83
N PHE A 269 -0.97 0.88 -18.63
CA PHE A 269 -0.57 1.34 -17.30
C PHE A 269 -1.78 1.64 -16.42
N LEU A 270 -2.87 2.19 -16.95
CA LEU A 270 -4.10 2.39 -16.19
C LEU A 270 -4.68 1.05 -15.71
N GLN A 271 -4.76 0.06 -16.59
CA GLN A 271 -5.20 -1.31 -16.23
C GLN A 271 -4.26 -1.94 -15.19
N TYR A 272 -2.96 -1.78 -15.37
CA TYR A 272 -1.96 -2.27 -14.40
C TYR A 272 -2.21 -1.71 -13.00
N TRP A 273 -2.35 -0.39 -12.87
CA TRP A 273 -2.54 0.25 -11.56
C TRP A 273 -3.86 -0.15 -10.91
N VAL A 274 -4.96 -0.15 -11.68
CA VAL A 274 -6.27 -0.57 -11.16
C VAL A 274 -6.23 -2.03 -10.69
N ASN A 275 -5.67 -2.94 -11.50
CA ASN A 275 -5.54 -4.35 -11.13
C ASN A 275 -4.64 -4.55 -9.91
N SER A 276 -3.51 -3.83 -9.83
CA SER A 276 -2.60 -3.90 -8.68
C SER A 276 -3.30 -3.42 -7.40
N ILE A 277 -3.91 -2.25 -7.42
CA ILE A 277 -4.62 -1.68 -6.28
C ILE A 277 -5.74 -2.63 -5.82
N LEU A 278 -6.54 -3.14 -6.73
CA LEU A 278 -7.65 -4.04 -6.39
C LEU A 278 -7.17 -5.43 -5.94
N THR A 279 -6.02 -5.90 -6.43
CA THR A 279 -5.44 -7.15 -5.96
C THR A 279 -4.97 -7.05 -4.51
N TYR A 280 -4.33 -5.94 -4.15
CA TYR A 280 -3.72 -5.79 -2.83
C TYR A 280 -4.61 -5.12 -1.79
N CYS A 281 -5.60 -4.32 -2.20
CA CYS A 281 -6.35 -3.44 -1.31
C CYS A 281 -7.86 -3.64 -1.33
N LYS A 282 -8.42 -4.53 -2.15
CA LYS A 282 -9.88 -4.68 -2.30
C LYS A 282 -10.54 -5.20 -1.02
N VAL A 283 -11.53 -4.46 -0.52
CA VAL A 283 -12.41 -4.89 0.57
C VAL A 283 -13.83 -5.09 0.02
N VAL A 284 -14.29 -6.33 0.04
CA VAL A 284 -15.47 -6.77 -0.75
C VAL A 284 -16.79 -6.05 -0.38
N TYR A 285 -16.95 -5.65 0.89
CA TYR A 285 -18.24 -5.13 1.37
C TYR A 285 -18.28 -3.61 1.60
N ALA A 286 -17.16 -2.91 1.48
CA ALA A 286 -17.11 -1.48 1.78
C ALA A 286 -17.00 -0.58 0.53
N GLY A 287 -16.87 -1.16 -0.68
CA GLY A 287 -16.66 -0.40 -1.92
C GLY A 287 -15.36 0.43 -1.93
N ILE A 288 -14.40 0.07 -1.09
CA ILE A 288 -13.06 0.65 -1.00
C ILE A 288 -12.00 -0.34 -1.51
N PRO A 289 -10.83 0.13 -1.98
CA PRO A 289 -10.42 1.53 -2.09
C PRO A 289 -11.16 2.30 -3.18
N LYS A 290 -11.14 3.64 -3.11
CA LYS A 290 -11.56 4.51 -4.21
C LYS A 290 -10.36 4.90 -5.05
N ILE A 291 -10.52 4.86 -6.37
CA ILE A 291 -9.48 5.11 -7.37
C ILE A 291 -9.92 6.28 -8.23
N LEU A 292 -9.25 7.42 -8.08
CA LEU A 292 -9.49 8.65 -8.82
C LEU A 292 -8.47 8.77 -9.96
N PHE A 293 -8.94 8.99 -11.19
CA PHE A 293 -8.07 9.24 -12.33
C PHE A 293 -7.79 10.74 -12.48
N VAL A 294 -6.49 11.08 -12.65
CA VAL A 294 -6.04 12.45 -12.83
C VAL A 294 -5.19 12.55 -14.09
N ALA A 295 -5.71 13.19 -15.11
CA ALA A 295 -4.97 13.54 -16.32
C ALA A 295 -4.12 14.79 -16.07
N THR A 296 -2.87 14.77 -16.52
CA THR A 296 -1.93 15.89 -16.43
C THR A 296 -1.55 16.40 -17.82
N HIS A 297 -0.61 17.35 -17.87
CA HIS A 297 -0.11 17.95 -19.12
C HIS A 297 -1.20 18.63 -19.96
N LYS A 298 -2.16 19.26 -19.32
CA LYS A 298 -3.18 20.10 -19.98
C LYS A 298 -2.57 21.24 -20.79
N ASP A 299 -1.40 21.74 -20.37
CA ASP A 299 -0.60 22.75 -21.06
C ASP A 299 -0.14 22.35 -22.47
N LYS A 300 -0.11 21.03 -22.77
CA LYS A 300 0.25 20.52 -24.10
C LYS A 300 -0.92 20.44 -25.08
N VAL A 301 -2.13 20.65 -24.60
CA VAL A 301 -3.37 20.65 -25.42
C VAL A 301 -3.79 22.08 -25.67
N SER A 302 -4.17 22.40 -26.91
CA SER A 302 -4.67 23.74 -27.24
C SER A 302 -5.95 24.04 -26.46
N ARG A 303 -6.12 25.27 -25.99
CA ARG A 303 -7.25 25.69 -25.14
C ARG A 303 -8.61 25.32 -25.72
N GLU A 304 -8.74 25.41 -27.04
CA GLU A 304 -9.99 25.11 -27.78
C GLU A 304 -10.34 23.61 -27.73
N ASN A 305 -9.35 22.74 -27.57
CA ASN A 305 -9.52 21.29 -27.62
C ASN A 305 -9.50 20.60 -26.24
N VAL A 306 -9.33 21.37 -25.15
CA VAL A 306 -9.23 20.77 -23.80
C VAL A 306 -10.48 19.98 -23.42
N ASP A 307 -11.67 20.55 -23.65
CA ASP A 307 -12.93 19.90 -23.29
C ASP A 307 -13.22 18.68 -24.18
N THR A 308 -12.96 18.79 -25.49
CA THR A 308 -13.04 17.66 -26.42
C THR A 308 -12.10 16.54 -25.99
N ARG A 309 -10.86 16.90 -25.65
CA ARG A 309 -9.87 15.94 -25.17
C ARG A 309 -10.28 15.27 -23.87
N ARG A 310 -10.87 16.01 -22.94
CA ARG A 310 -11.38 15.48 -21.67
C ARG A 310 -12.48 14.41 -21.93
N GLU A 311 -13.41 14.69 -22.82
CA GLU A 311 -14.47 13.74 -23.17
C GLU A 311 -13.94 12.49 -23.89
N GLU A 312 -12.95 12.64 -24.77
CA GLU A 312 -12.26 11.50 -25.41
C GLU A 312 -11.58 10.59 -24.36
N LEU A 313 -10.84 11.19 -23.43
CA LEU A 313 -10.18 10.47 -22.34
C LEU A 313 -11.19 9.79 -21.43
N TYR A 314 -12.28 10.50 -21.07
CA TYR A 314 -13.35 9.93 -20.25
C TYR A 314 -13.96 8.71 -20.93
N SER A 315 -14.38 8.85 -22.20
CA SER A 315 -15.01 7.77 -22.97
C SER A 315 -14.04 6.59 -23.17
N GLY A 316 -12.76 6.86 -23.41
CA GLY A 316 -11.72 5.84 -23.54
C GLY A 316 -11.50 5.06 -22.25
N ILE A 317 -11.45 5.73 -21.10
CA ILE A 317 -11.29 5.07 -19.79
C ILE A 317 -12.57 4.31 -19.42
N GLU A 318 -13.75 4.87 -19.67
CA GLU A 318 -15.02 4.19 -19.42
C GLU A 318 -15.12 2.88 -20.23
N GLU A 319 -14.77 2.89 -21.52
CA GLU A 319 -14.74 1.68 -22.35
C GLU A 319 -13.66 0.68 -21.91
N LEU A 320 -12.48 1.17 -21.49
CA LEU A 320 -11.38 0.34 -21.00
C LEU A 320 -11.77 -0.50 -19.77
N PHE A 321 -12.66 0.02 -18.91
CA PHE A 321 -13.09 -0.62 -17.67
C PHE A 321 -14.57 -1.05 -17.67
N LYS A 322 -15.27 -1.01 -18.80
CA LYS A 322 -16.69 -1.32 -18.92
C LYS A 322 -17.10 -2.67 -18.33
N ASP A 323 -16.32 -3.71 -18.61
CA ASP A 323 -16.56 -5.08 -18.14
C ASP A 323 -15.70 -5.47 -16.94
N HIS A 324 -15.03 -4.48 -16.31
CA HIS A 324 -14.12 -4.74 -15.20
C HIS A 324 -14.88 -4.97 -13.89
N GLU A 325 -14.63 -6.09 -13.19
CA GLU A 325 -15.31 -6.44 -11.92
C GLU A 325 -15.16 -5.36 -10.83
N GLY A 326 -14.12 -4.53 -10.91
CA GLY A 326 -13.83 -3.44 -9.96
C GLY A 326 -14.35 -2.07 -10.37
N GLN A 327 -15.23 -1.96 -11.37
CA GLN A 327 -15.72 -0.67 -11.87
C GLN A 327 -16.29 0.25 -10.77
N HIS A 328 -16.95 -0.32 -9.76
CA HIS A 328 -17.53 0.42 -8.63
C HIS A 328 -16.50 1.08 -7.69
N HIS A 329 -15.23 0.73 -7.81
CA HIS A 329 -14.13 1.39 -7.11
C HIS A 329 -13.62 2.63 -7.85
N LEU A 330 -13.92 2.75 -9.15
CA LEU A 330 -13.39 3.79 -10.02
C LEU A 330 -14.22 5.07 -9.91
N VAL A 331 -13.55 6.20 -9.75
CA VAL A 331 -14.15 7.54 -9.78
C VAL A 331 -13.80 8.16 -11.12
N LEU A 332 -14.73 8.08 -12.07
CA LEU A 332 -14.54 8.54 -13.44
C LEU A 332 -15.06 9.97 -13.65
N LYS A 333 -16.04 10.42 -12.86
CA LYS A 333 -16.63 11.75 -12.95
C LYS A 333 -16.43 12.54 -11.65
N PRO A 334 -15.95 13.78 -11.76
CA PRO A 334 -15.42 14.43 -12.97
C PRO A 334 -14.06 13.84 -13.38
N LEU A 335 -13.78 13.71 -14.69
CA LEU A 335 -12.42 13.44 -15.12
C LEU A 335 -11.60 14.73 -14.99
N ILE A 336 -10.68 14.73 -14.09
CA ILE A 336 -9.84 15.89 -13.74
C ILE A 336 -8.68 15.97 -14.71
N PHE A 337 -8.54 17.11 -15.40
CA PHE A 337 -7.45 17.34 -16.35
C PHE A 337 -6.70 18.62 -16.00
N VAL A 338 -5.53 18.49 -15.37
CA VAL A 338 -4.79 19.59 -14.77
C VAL A 338 -3.54 19.99 -15.55
N ASN A 339 -3.22 21.29 -15.48
CA ASN A 339 -1.86 21.77 -15.70
C ASN A 339 -1.13 21.79 -14.36
N ALA A 340 -0.37 20.74 -14.04
CA ALA A 340 0.30 20.61 -12.75
C ALA A 340 1.43 21.64 -12.52
N LYS A 341 1.79 22.45 -13.53
CA LYS A 341 2.77 23.54 -13.41
C LYS A 341 2.13 24.89 -13.10
N ASP A 342 0.82 25.02 -13.23
CA ASP A 342 0.09 26.26 -13.03
C ASP A 342 -0.71 26.20 -11.73
N GLN A 343 -0.25 26.91 -10.71
CA GLN A 343 -0.97 27.02 -9.42
C GLN A 343 -2.34 27.70 -9.53
N GLY A 344 -2.59 28.43 -10.61
CA GLY A 344 -3.85 29.11 -10.90
C GLY A 344 -4.85 28.27 -11.72
N ASP A 345 -4.51 27.03 -12.08
CA ASP A 345 -5.45 26.18 -12.85
C ASP A 345 -6.70 25.86 -12.01
N PRO A 346 -7.93 26.25 -12.47
CA PRO A 346 -9.16 26.00 -11.72
C PRO A 346 -9.46 24.53 -11.46
N GLU A 347 -8.90 23.61 -12.26
CA GLU A 347 -9.06 22.17 -12.04
C GLU A 347 -8.41 21.68 -10.75
N ILE A 348 -7.47 22.44 -10.18
CA ILE A 348 -6.85 22.13 -8.89
C ILE A 348 -7.87 22.19 -7.76
N GLU A 349 -8.74 23.20 -7.78
CA GLU A 349 -9.80 23.32 -6.78
C GLU A 349 -10.86 22.22 -6.96
N VAL A 350 -11.16 21.82 -8.20
CA VAL A 350 -12.01 20.66 -8.48
C VAL A 350 -11.37 19.37 -7.93
N LEU A 351 -10.07 19.19 -8.12
CA LEU A 351 -9.32 18.05 -7.58
C LEU A 351 -9.35 18.03 -6.05
N LYS A 352 -9.03 19.15 -5.40
CA LYS A 352 -9.07 19.26 -3.93
C LYS A 352 -10.47 18.94 -3.39
N LYS A 353 -11.51 19.51 -3.99
CA LYS A 353 -12.90 19.24 -3.62
C LYS A 353 -13.25 17.75 -3.76
N THR A 354 -12.88 17.13 -4.87
CA THR A 354 -13.11 15.70 -5.10
C THR A 354 -12.37 14.83 -4.07
N ILE A 355 -11.10 15.14 -3.77
CA ILE A 355 -10.34 14.43 -2.72
C ILE A 355 -11.03 14.60 -1.36
N THR A 356 -11.51 15.82 -1.03
CA THR A 356 -12.24 16.08 0.21
C THR A 356 -13.52 15.25 0.31
N GLU A 357 -14.37 15.26 -0.73
CA GLU A 357 -15.63 14.48 -0.77
C GLU A 357 -15.36 12.98 -0.61
N LEU A 358 -14.36 12.46 -1.31
CA LEU A 358 -13.97 11.05 -1.23
C LEU A 358 -13.41 10.70 0.16
N THR A 359 -12.65 11.60 0.77
CA THR A 359 -12.09 11.43 2.12
C THR A 359 -13.20 11.37 3.16
N PHE A 360 -14.13 12.31 3.16
CA PHE A 360 -15.24 12.34 4.11
C PHE A 360 -16.22 11.17 3.94
N SER A 361 -16.33 10.62 2.74
CA SER A 361 -17.13 9.42 2.47
C SER A 361 -16.39 8.11 2.79
N HIS A 362 -15.10 8.16 3.11
CA HIS A 362 -14.28 6.97 3.33
C HIS A 362 -14.56 6.37 4.72
N PRO A 363 -14.81 5.04 4.85
CA PRO A 363 -15.14 4.41 6.14
C PRO A 363 -14.09 4.56 7.23
N CYS A 364 -12.82 4.78 6.86
CA CYS A 364 -11.72 4.97 7.81
C CYS A 364 -11.57 6.43 8.29
N TRP A 365 -12.34 7.37 7.72
CA TRP A 365 -12.38 8.75 8.18
C TRP A 365 -13.34 8.87 9.35
N GLY A 366 -12.87 9.32 10.51
CA GLY A 366 -13.63 9.32 11.76
C GLY A 366 -13.74 7.93 12.44
N GLU A 367 -12.85 7.01 12.08
CA GLU A 367 -12.82 5.68 12.72
C GLU A 367 -12.46 5.80 14.20
N ARG A 368 -13.15 5.00 15.04
CA ARG A 368 -12.91 4.99 16.48
C ARG A 368 -11.62 4.28 16.83
N MET A 369 -10.70 5.03 17.43
CA MET A 369 -9.39 4.58 17.87
C MET A 369 -9.36 4.42 19.40
N PRO A 370 -8.70 3.38 19.94
CA PRO A 370 -8.62 3.17 21.38
C PRO A 370 -7.79 4.26 22.08
N ASN A 371 -8.34 4.91 23.10
CA ASN A 371 -7.59 5.86 23.94
C ASN A 371 -6.38 5.21 24.63
N ALA A 372 -6.46 3.92 24.94
CA ALA A 372 -5.38 3.18 25.56
C ALA A 372 -4.08 3.12 24.74
N CYS A 373 -4.18 3.27 23.40
CA CYS A 373 -3.02 3.27 22.50
C CYS A 373 -2.27 4.60 22.47
N VAL A 374 -2.95 5.71 22.81
CA VAL A 374 -2.42 7.06 22.60
C VAL A 374 -1.11 7.33 23.37
N PRO A 375 -0.96 6.97 24.66
CA PRO A 375 0.30 7.24 25.37
C PRO A 375 1.51 6.58 24.69
N LEU A 376 1.39 5.31 24.33
CA LEU A 376 2.48 4.57 23.70
C LEU A 376 2.74 5.06 22.25
N GLU A 377 1.69 5.43 21.52
CA GLU A 377 1.84 6.06 20.19
C GLU A 377 2.63 7.36 20.24
N LEU A 378 2.46 8.16 21.29
CA LEU A 378 3.16 9.42 21.47
C LEU A 378 4.63 9.22 21.77
N GLU A 379 4.94 8.31 22.69
CA GLU A 379 6.33 7.98 23.03
C GLU A 379 7.07 7.43 21.79
N ILE A 380 6.43 6.56 21.02
CA ILE A 380 6.98 6.06 19.76
C ILE A 380 7.19 7.20 18.76
N ALA A 381 6.23 8.10 18.61
CA ALA A 381 6.35 9.25 17.70
C ALA A 381 7.50 10.19 18.09
N GLU A 382 7.74 10.37 19.40
CA GLU A 382 8.88 11.14 19.90
C GLU A 382 10.22 10.50 19.54
N LEU A 383 10.35 9.20 19.75
CA LEU A 383 11.56 8.45 19.39
C LEU A 383 11.82 8.47 17.88
N VAL A 384 10.76 8.39 17.06
CA VAL A 384 10.88 8.55 15.61
C VAL A 384 11.36 9.94 15.23
N ALA A 385 10.86 10.99 15.89
CA ALA A 385 11.30 12.36 15.65
C ALA A 385 12.79 12.59 16.09
N GLU A 386 13.27 11.84 17.08
CA GLU A 386 14.68 11.81 17.48
C GLU A 386 15.55 10.96 16.53
N GLY A 387 14.96 10.34 15.51
CA GLY A 387 15.64 9.55 14.48
C GLY A 387 15.74 8.04 14.78
N LYS A 388 15.08 7.55 15.84
CA LYS A 388 15.02 6.11 16.11
C LYS A 388 14.05 5.44 15.12
N GLN A 389 14.49 4.36 14.49
CA GLN A 389 13.70 3.69 13.44
C GLN A 389 13.26 2.27 13.82
N ILE A 390 14.02 1.60 14.68
CA ILE A 390 13.73 0.24 15.17
C ILE A 390 13.84 0.23 16.69
N MET A 391 12.99 -0.55 17.33
CA MET A 391 13.05 -0.89 18.75
C MET A 391 13.03 -2.40 18.92
N SER A 392 13.70 -2.89 19.96
CA SER A 392 13.46 -4.26 20.42
C SER A 392 12.10 -4.34 21.13
N LEU A 393 11.51 -5.53 21.18
CA LEU A 393 10.26 -5.75 21.91
C LEU A 393 10.41 -5.38 23.40
N VAL A 394 11.58 -5.67 23.99
CA VAL A 394 11.91 -5.30 25.37
C VAL A 394 11.87 -3.79 25.57
N GLU A 395 12.46 -3.00 24.67
CA GLU A 395 12.37 -1.53 24.75
C GLU A 395 10.94 -1.02 24.64
N VAL A 396 10.08 -1.68 23.83
CA VAL A 396 8.65 -1.32 23.74
C VAL A 396 7.92 -1.66 25.04
N GLU A 397 8.24 -2.78 25.69
CA GLU A 397 7.71 -3.17 26.99
C GLU A 397 8.13 -2.17 28.09
N GLU A 398 9.41 -1.77 28.10
CA GLU A 398 9.93 -0.75 29.02
C GLU A 398 9.24 0.60 28.79
N LEU A 399 9.06 1.00 27.53
CA LEU A 399 8.35 2.23 27.17
C LEU A 399 6.88 2.21 27.63
N ASN A 400 6.23 1.08 27.47
CA ASN A 400 4.85 0.87 27.96
C ASN A 400 4.78 0.97 29.51
N ALA A 401 5.80 0.51 30.23
CA ALA A 401 5.85 0.56 31.69
C ALA A 401 6.08 1.98 32.25
N ILE A 402 6.64 2.90 31.47
CA ILE A 402 6.87 4.31 31.89
C ILE A 402 5.55 5.07 32.00
N SER A 403 4.50 4.66 31.30
CA SER A 403 3.21 5.34 31.33
C SER A 403 2.51 5.17 32.69
N GLU A 404 2.36 6.26 33.44
CA GLU A 404 1.63 6.25 34.72
C GLU A 404 0.12 6.05 34.58
N VAL A 405 -0.43 6.21 33.38
CA VAL A 405 -1.89 6.33 33.16
C VAL A 405 -2.52 5.12 32.51
N SER A 406 -1.83 4.46 31.62
CA SER A 406 -2.39 3.36 30.84
C SER A 406 -1.34 2.35 30.43
N VAL A 407 -0.81 1.62 31.40
CA VAL A 407 0.04 0.46 31.10
C VAL A 407 -0.84 -0.60 30.41
N LEU A 408 -0.45 -1.01 29.21
CA LEU A 408 -1.07 -2.13 28.52
C LEU A 408 -0.56 -3.43 29.12
N SER A 409 -1.47 -4.40 29.33
CA SER A 409 -1.04 -5.76 29.70
C SER A 409 -0.24 -6.39 28.54
N PRO A 410 0.55 -7.46 28.77
CA PRO A 410 1.29 -8.13 27.70
C PRO A 410 0.42 -8.53 26.50
N GLU A 411 -0.80 -9.00 26.76
CA GLU A 411 -1.78 -9.33 25.71
C GLU A 411 -2.25 -8.08 24.95
N GLN A 412 -2.55 -6.99 25.68
CA GLN A 412 -2.94 -5.71 25.08
C GLN A 412 -1.79 -5.07 24.29
N LEU A 413 -0.55 -5.24 24.74
CA LEU A 413 0.63 -4.76 24.01
C LEU A 413 0.81 -5.51 22.68
N THR A 414 0.62 -6.82 22.68
CA THR A 414 0.61 -7.61 21.45
C THR A 414 -0.52 -7.16 20.52
N ASP A 415 -1.73 -6.97 21.05
CA ASP A 415 -2.87 -6.42 20.31
C ASP A 415 -2.55 -5.02 19.74
N PHE A 416 -1.89 -4.16 20.51
CA PHE A 416 -1.43 -2.84 20.08
C PHE A 416 -0.47 -2.94 18.89
N LEU A 417 0.54 -3.80 18.95
CA LEU A 417 1.52 -3.97 17.89
C LEU A 417 0.85 -4.45 16.60
N HIS A 418 -0.03 -5.45 16.67
CA HIS A 418 -0.80 -5.91 15.52
C HIS A 418 -1.73 -4.83 14.97
N TYR A 419 -2.37 -4.07 15.84
CA TYR A 419 -3.26 -2.99 15.44
C TYR A 419 -2.50 -1.86 14.74
N GLN A 420 -1.39 -1.38 15.33
CA GLN A 420 -0.55 -0.35 14.73
C GLN A 420 0.08 -0.80 13.41
N HIS A 421 0.48 -2.06 13.31
CA HIS A 421 0.94 -2.66 12.06
C HIS A 421 -0.18 -2.63 11.00
N SER A 422 -1.41 -3.00 11.38
CA SER A 422 -2.56 -2.97 10.48
C SER A 422 -2.89 -1.56 9.97
N LEU A 423 -2.63 -0.56 10.79
CA LEU A 423 -2.73 0.85 10.41
C LEU A 423 -1.54 1.30 9.55
N GLY A 424 -0.46 0.48 9.46
CA GLY A 424 0.78 0.81 8.79
C GLY A 424 1.56 1.95 9.47
N LYS A 425 1.34 2.17 10.76
CA LYS A 425 2.10 3.14 11.57
C LYS A 425 3.42 2.56 12.04
N ILE A 426 3.50 1.24 12.22
CA ILE A 426 4.70 0.46 12.51
C ILE A 426 4.75 -0.76 11.60
N VAL A 427 5.88 -1.49 11.58
CA VAL A 427 5.97 -2.81 10.96
C VAL A 427 6.39 -3.83 12.03
N TYR A 428 5.54 -4.81 12.25
CA TYR A 428 5.74 -5.87 13.22
C TYR A 428 5.36 -7.24 12.62
N PHE A 429 6.23 -8.22 12.76
CA PHE A 429 6.02 -9.59 12.29
C PHE A 429 6.11 -10.55 13.48
N ASP A 430 4.99 -11.14 13.88
CA ASP A 430 4.92 -12.14 14.95
C ASP A 430 5.38 -13.53 14.45
N THR A 431 6.64 -13.61 14.04
CA THR A 431 7.30 -14.86 13.67
C THR A 431 8.53 -15.08 14.54
N PRO A 432 8.94 -16.33 14.79
CA PRO A 432 10.06 -16.62 15.73
C PRO A 432 11.36 -15.88 15.42
N GLN A 433 11.60 -15.54 14.15
CA GLN A 433 12.82 -14.87 13.69
C GLN A 433 12.72 -13.34 13.75
N LEU A 434 11.50 -12.76 13.74
CA LEU A 434 11.30 -11.32 13.56
C LEU A 434 10.58 -10.65 14.74
N ARG A 435 9.91 -11.42 15.61
CA ARG A 435 9.08 -10.86 16.70
C ARG A 435 9.80 -9.99 17.70
N ASP A 436 11.11 -10.18 17.85
CA ASP A 436 11.91 -9.49 18.87
C ASP A 436 12.21 -8.03 18.52
N ASN A 437 11.86 -7.58 17.30
CA ASN A 437 12.06 -6.21 16.85
C ASN A 437 10.81 -5.63 16.22
N VAL A 438 10.65 -4.33 16.39
CA VAL A 438 9.55 -3.53 15.84
C VAL A 438 10.14 -2.36 15.05
N ILE A 439 9.80 -2.25 13.78
CA ILE A 439 10.12 -1.06 12.99
C ILE A 439 9.08 0.01 13.34
N ILE A 440 9.50 1.03 14.07
CA ILE A 440 8.63 2.11 14.53
C ILE A 440 8.47 3.23 13.48
N SER A 441 9.37 3.30 12.49
CA SER A 441 9.27 4.21 11.35
C SER A 441 9.13 3.43 10.05
N PRO A 442 7.94 3.37 9.43
CA PRO A 442 7.76 2.68 8.14
C PRO A 442 8.61 3.24 7.00
N LEU A 443 9.11 4.48 7.12
CA LEU A 443 10.06 5.08 6.18
C LEU A 443 11.35 4.26 6.05
N LEU A 444 11.79 3.60 7.11
CA LEU A 444 12.95 2.71 7.03
C LEU A 444 12.76 1.62 5.98
N MET A 445 11.54 1.09 5.83
CA MET A 445 11.24 0.10 4.78
C MET A 445 11.43 0.67 3.38
N VAL A 446 11.05 1.92 3.18
CA VAL A 446 11.28 2.63 1.89
C VAL A 446 12.77 2.76 1.63
N GLU A 447 13.55 3.17 2.63
CA GLU A 447 15.00 3.33 2.52
C GLU A 447 15.72 1.99 2.30
N VAL A 448 15.31 0.95 3.00
CA VAL A 448 15.82 -0.41 2.79
C VAL A 448 15.58 -0.86 1.35
N MET A 449 14.35 -0.71 0.85
CA MET A 449 14.03 -1.08 -0.54
C MET A 449 14.84 -0.24 -1.52
N ARG A 450 14.88 1.07 -1.36
CA ARG A 450 15.61 1.99 -2.22
C ARG A 450 17.11 1.70 -2.24
N SER A 451 17.68 1.21 -1.16
CA SER A 451 19.11 0.97 -1.06
C SER A 451 19.66 -0.01 -2.09
N PHE A 452 18.87 -0.98 -2.55
CA PHE A 452 19.32 -1.99 -3.51
C PHE A 452 18.32 -2.28 -4.64
N ILE A 453 17.05 -1.87 -4.50
CA ILE A 453 16.03 -1.94 -5.55
C ILE A 453 15.84 -0.54 -6.10
N THR A 454 16.67 -0.17 -7.03
CA THR A 454 16.68 1.19 -7.59
C THR A 454 16.96 1.18 -9.09
N ASP A 455 16.44 2.19 -9.78
CA ASP A 455 16.61 2.36 -11.22
C ASP A 455 18.06 2.73 -11.57
N VAL A 456 18.48 2.41 -12.80
CA VAL A 456 19.83 2.69 -13.31
C VAL A 456 20.21 4.18 -13.19
N GLU A 457 19.22 5.06 -13.24
CA GLU A 457 19.40 6.52 -13.12
C GLU A 457 19.96 6.92 -11.75
N PHE A 458 19.66 6.14 -10.70
CA PHE A 458 20.09 6.39 -9.32
C PHE A 458 21.26 5.52 -8.86
N TRP A 459 21.79 4.63 -9.73
CA TRP A 459 22.88 3.76 -9.32
C TRP A 459 24.10 4.56 -8.88
N PRO A 460 24.78 4.13 -7.80
CA PRO A 460 25.98 4.78 -7.31
C PRO A 460 27.04 4.96 -8.41
N LYS A 461 27.78 6.08 -8.33
CA LYS A 461 28.85 6.38 -9.28
C LYS A 461 30.12 5.56 -9.00
N GLU A 462 30.24 5.02 -7.78
CA GLU A 462 31.36 4.19 -7.37
C GLU A 462 31.40 2.87 -8.15
N ASP A 463 32.52 2.57 -8.79
CA ASP A 463 32.67 1.43 -9.69
C ASP A 463 32.35 0.08 -9.05
N LYS A 464 32.70 -0.12 -7.78
CA LYS A 464 32.49 -1.39 -7.08
C LYS A 464 31.01 -1.64 -6.85
N THR A 465 30.33 -0.68 -6.26
CA THR A 465 28.89 -0.77 -5.98
C THR A 465 28.08 -0.83 -7.26
N ARG A 466 28.44 -0.03 -8.26
CA ARG A 466 27.82 -0.06 -9.58
C ARG A 466 27.93 -1.43 -10.27
N LYS A 467 29.04 -2.14 -10.13
CA LYS A 467 29.21 -3.51 -10.64
C LYS A 467 28.26 -4.49 -9.96
N THR A 468 28.01 -4.33 -8.64
CA THR A 468 27.03 -5.14 -7.91
C THR A 468 25.62 -4.93 -8.48
N PHE A 469 25.19 -3.68 -8.68
CA PHE A 469 23.89 -3.37 -9.29
C PHE A 469 23.77 -3.93 -10.71
N LYS A 470 24.82 -3.80 -11.53
CA LYS A 470 24.85 -4.38 -12.88
C LYS A 470 24.69 -5.90 -12.83
N LYS A 471 25.41 -6.58 -11.93
CA LYS A 471 25.27 -8.02 -11.73
C LYS A 471 23.86 -8.41 -11.30
N MET A 472 23.21 -7.64 -10.40
CA MET A 472 21.82 -7.88 -10.00
C MET A 472 20.86 -7.72 -11.19
N SER A 473 21.03 -6.69 -12.02
CA SER A 473 20.13 -6.47 -13.17
C SER A 473 20.29 -7.52 -14.27
N GLU A 474 21.49 -8.11 -14.41
CA GLU A 474 21.80 -9.12 -15.42
C GLU A 474 21.37 -10.54 -15.01
N ASN A 475 21.51 -10.89 -13.74
CA ASN A 475 21.31 -12.27 -13.29
C ASN A 475 20.52 -12.41 -11.98
N GLY A 476 19.98 -11.33 -11.44
CA GLY A 476 19.17 -11.33 -10.22
C GLY A 476 19.92 -11.74 -8.95
N MET A 477 21.27 -11.75 -8.94
CA MET A 477 22.02 -12.29 -7.82
C MET A 477 22.79 -11.23 -7.03
N ILE A 478 22.78 -11.36 -5.71
CA ILE A 478 23.58 -10.57 -4.79
C ILE A 478 24.19 -11.48 -3.73
N GLN A 479 25.36 -11.10 -3.23
CA GLN A 479 25.95 -11.70 -2.01
C GLN A 479 25.55 -10.87 -0.78
N LYS A 480 25.39 -11.53 0.36
CA LYS A 480 25.04 -10.84 1.61
C LYS A 480 26.06 -9.76 1.97
N VAL A 481 27.35 -10.04 1.71
CA VAL A 481 28.44 -9.09 1.92
C VAL A 481 28.31 -7.86 1.00
N ASP A 482 27.93 -8.04 -0.27
CA ASP A 482 27.74 -6.95 -1.21
C ASP A 482 26.59 -6.03 -0.77
N LEU A 483 25.49 -6.61 -0.26
CA LEU A 483 24.35 -5.85 0.27
C LEU A 483 24.77 -5.04 1.51
N TYR A 484 25.55 -5.64 2.42
CA TYR A 484 26.05 -4.93 3.60
C TYR A 484 26.98 -3.77 3.22
N GLN A 485 27.81 -3.93 2.18
CA GLN A 485 28.63 -2.83 1.65
C GLN A 485 27.78 -1.68 1.06
N ILE A 486 26.64 -1.98 0.46
CA ILE A 486 25.69 -0.94 0.04
C ILE A 486 25.19 -0.15 1.27
N TRP A 487 24.89 -0.83 2.38
CA TRP A 487 24.43 -0.21 3.62
C TRP A 487 25.55 0.51 4.43
N GLU A 488 26.84 0.32 4.09
CA GLU A 488 27.94 1.10 4.64
C GLU A 488 28.00 2.53 4.11
N GLN A 489 27.31 2.82 2.99
CA GLN A 489 27.22 4.18 2.46
C GLN A 489 26.54 5.10 3.47
N GLU A 490 26.95 6.37 3.51
CA GLU A 490 26.49 7.34 4.50
C GLU A 490 24.96 7.45 4.54
N GLU A 491 24.34 7.41 3.36
CA GLU A 491 22.88 7.50 3.17
C GLU A 491 22.09 6.35 3.81
N PHE A 492 22.67 5.13 3.90
CA PHE A 492 22.00 3.93 4.39
C PHE A 492 22.59 3.39 5.69
N ARG A 493 23.53 4.11 6.31
CA ARG A 493 24.27 3.67 7.51
C ARG A 493 23.37 3.33 8.70
N GLN A 494 22.20 3.95 8.79
CA GLN A 494 21.20 3.65 9.83
C GLN A 494 20.67 2.21 9.78
N ILE A 495 20.79 1.51 8.64
CA ILE A 495 20.36 0.12 8.47
C ILE A 495 21.36 -0.85 9.11
N LEU A 496 22.65 -0.50 9.14
CA LEU A 496 23.75 -1.39 9.56
C LEU A 496 23.59 -2.02 10.94
N PRO A 497 23.17 -1.31 11.99
CA PRO A 497 23.00 -1.91 13.32
C PRO A 497 22.01 -3.07 13.34
N PHE A 498 21.05 -3.07 12.39
CA PHE A 498 19.96 -4.03 12.30
C PHE A 498 20.04 -4.92 11.05
N LYS A 499 21.21 -4.98 10.41
CA LYS A 499 21.40 -5.63 9.09
C LYS A 499 20.92 -7.08 9.03
N GLU A 500 21.12 -7.87 10.08
CA GLU A 500 20.68 -9.27 10.14
C GLU A 500 19.14 -9.36 10.19
N TYR A 501 18.52 -8.59 11.07
CA TYR A 501 17.06 -8.50 11.19
C TYR A 501 16.42 -8.02 9.88
N ILE A 502 16.97 -6.97 9.29
CA ILE A 502 16.48 -6.43 8.00
C ILE A 502 16.62 -7.49 6.89
N PHE A 503 17.74 -8.22 6.88
CA PHE A 503 17.96 -9.26 5.89
C PHE A 503 16.95 -10.41 6.03
N ASP A 504 16.70 -10.89 7.25
CA ASP A 504 15.70 -11.92 7.52
C ASP A 504 14.27 -11.46 7.16
N MET A 505 13.98 -10.19 7.40
CA MET A 505 12.72 -9.57 6.98
C MET A 505 12.58 -9.53 5.46
N LEU A 506 13.63 -9.21 4.69
CA LEU A 506 13.59 -9.22 3.23
C LEU A 506 13.33 -10.63 2.68
N ILE A 507 13.88 -11.67 3.35
CA ILE A 507 13.57 -13.07 3.04
C ILE A 507 12.10 -13.39 3.38
N HIS A 508 11.63 -12.96 4.55
CA HIS A 508 10.23 -13.17 4.97
C HIS A 508 9.23 -12.54 4.01
N LEU A 509 9.57 -11.38 3.44
CA LEU A 509 8.76 -10.67 2.46
C LEU A 509 8.87 -11.23 1.02
N ASP A 510 9.65 -12.28 0.79
CA ASP A 510 9.97 -12.84 -0.52
C ASP A 510 10.56 -11.80 -1.50
N ILE A 511 11.30 -10.83 -1.00
CA ILE A 511 12.02 -9.82 -1.81
C ILE A 511 13.39 -10.33 -2.17
N VAL A 512 14.02 -11.00 -1.21
CA VAL A 512 15.29 -11.72 -1.36
C VAL A 512 15.02 -13.20 -1.12
N SER A 513 15.59 -14.07 -1.94
CA SER A 513 15.43 -15.52 -1.83
C SER A 513 16.77 -16.21 -1.67
N GLU A 514 16.80 -17.20 -0.79
CA GLU A 514 17.95 -18.09 -0.62
C GLU A 514 18.04 -19.09 -1.75
N GLN A 515 19.22 -19.24 -2.35
CA GLN A 515 19.50 -20.38 -3.21
C GLN A 515 19.87 -21.60 -2.35
N ARG A 516 18.91 -22.47 -2.06
CA ARG A 516 19.20 -23.70 -1.31
C ARG A 516 20.02 -24.66 -2.17
N ARG A 517 21.17 -25.10 -1.63
CA ARG A 517 22.01 -26.12 -2.23
C ARG A 517 22.30 -27.20 -1.20
N TYR A 518 22.30 -28.43 -1.66
CA TYR A 518 22.64 -29.59 -0.85
C TYR A 518 23.86 -30.27 -1.45
N ASP A 519 24.77 -30.73 -0.59
CA ASP A 519 25.85 -31.59 -1.01
C ASP A 519 25.32 -32.91 -1.55
N THR A 520 25.69 -33.28 -2.76
CA THR A 520 25.16 -34.44 -3.45
C THR A 520 25.59 -35.76 -2.83
N LYS A 521 26.64 -35.76 -1.99
CA LYS A 521 27.17 -36.99 -1.35
C LYS A 521 26.63 -37.14 0.07
N THR A 522 26.57 -36.05 0.82
CA THR A 522 26.21 -36.08 2.24
C THR A 522 24.74 -35.69 2.49
N GLY A 523 24.04 -35.08 1.52
CA GLY A 523 22.71 -34.54 1.69
C GLY A 523 22.66 -33.32 2.65
N SER A 524 23.83 -32.87 3.15
CA SER A 524 23.88 -31.71 4.04
C SER A 524 23.67 -30.41 3.28
N ARG A 525 23.03 -29.45 3.94
CA ARG A 525 22.80 -28.10 3.39
C ARG A 525 24.14 -27.37 3.28
N LEU A 526 24.48 -26.92 2.09
CA LEU A 526 25.65 -26.08 1.85
C LEU A 526 25.42 -24.66 2.37
N GLN A 527 26.50 -23.99 2.78
CA GLN A 527 26.43 -22.59 3.17
C GLN A 527 26.00 -21.74 1.98
N ILE A 528 25.04 -20.85 2.22
CA ILE A 528 24.47 -19.98 1.20
C ILE A 528 25.30 -18.70 1.12
N GLU A 529 25.89 -18.46 -0.05
CA GLU A 529 26.65 -17.25 -0.34
C GLU A 529 25.89 -16.28 -1.24
N ASN A 530 25.06 -16.81 -2.13
CA ASN A 530 24.34 -16.06 -3.14
C ASN A 530 22.83 -16.07 -2.88
N PHE A 531 22.23 -14.91 -2.98
CA PHE A 531 20.80 -14.68 -2.85
C PHE A 531 20.26 -14.13 -4.15
N PHE A 532 18.97 -14.37 -4.41
CA PHE A 532 18.26 -13.85 -5.57
C PHE A 532 17.40 -12.67 -5.20
N VAL A 533 17.39 -11.66 -6.10
CA VAL A 533 16.55 -10.47 -6.05
C VAL A 533 15.79 -10.37 -7.38
N PRO A 534 14.70 -11.17 -7.58
CA PRO A 534 14.02 -11.28 -8.87
C PRO A 534 13.47 -9.95 -9.40
N CYS A 535 13.09 -9.03 -8.51
CA CYS A 535 12.60 -7.71 -8.89
C CYS A 535 13.63 -6.83 -9.62
N MET A 536 14.93 -7.10 -9.40
CA MET A 536 16.03 -6.38 -10.08
C MET A 536 16.35 -6.96 -11.48
N LEU A 537 15.83 -8.13 -11.79
CA LEU A 537 16.09 -8.80 -13.04
C LEU A 537 15.31 -8.14 -14.19
N THR A 538 16.01 -7.44 -15.07
CA THR A 538 15.40 -6.70 -16.17
C THR A 538 15.52 -7.42 -17.52
N GLN A 539 16.39 -8.43 -17.61
CA GLN A 539 16.60 -9.17 -18.85
C GLN A 539 15.36 -9.99 -19.21
N ARG A 540 14.97 -9.92 -20.49
CA ARG A 540 13.90 -10.74 -21.06
C ARG A 540 14.43 -12.10 -21.46
N ASN A 541 13.54 -13.09 -21.48
CA ASN A 541 13.84 -14.38 -22.06
C ASN A 541 13.90 -14.26 -23.58
N GLU A 542 15.11 -14.16 -24.10
CA GLU A 542 15.42 -14.22 -25.53
C GLU A 542 15.86 -15.63 -25.96
N THR A 543 15.79 -16.59 -25.04
CA THR A 543 16.16 -17.97 -25.34
C THR A 543 15.03 -18.68 -26.07
N ASP A 544 15.39 -19.56 -26.97
CA ASP A 544 14.47 -20.45 -27.69
C ASP A 544 14.11 -21.72 -26.89
N TYR A 545 14.40 -21.74 -25.59
CA TYR A 545 14.19 -22.87 -24.69
C TYR A 545 12.78 -23.45 -24.78
N LEU A 546 11.74 -22.60 -24.72
CA LEU A 546 10.34 -23.05 -24.80
C LEU A 546 10.05 -23.77 -26.13
N THR A 547 10.66 -23.32 -27.22
CA THR A 547 10.44 -23.88 -28.55
C THR A 547 11.18 -25.20 -28.73
N GLN A 548 12.42 -25.28 -28.21
CA GLN A 548 13.29 -26.44 -28.41
C GLN A 548 13.11 -27.53 -27.36
N GLU A 549 12.92 -27.16 -26.09
CA GLU A 549 12.90 -28.10 -24.97
C GLU A 549 11.52 -28.38 -24.41
N CYS A 550 10.61 -27.40 -24.42
CA CYS A 550 9.24 -27.58 -23.96
C CYS A 550 8.32 -28.02 -25.11
N THR A 551 8.63 -29.18 -25.69
CA THR A 551 7.81 -29.71 -26.81
C THR A 551 6.58 -30.47 -26.27
N PRO A 552 5.49 -30.61 -27.07
CA PRO A 552 4.29 -31.32 -26.67
C PRO A 552 4.55 -32.80 -26.27
N GLU A 553 5.59 -33.40 -26.82
CA GLU A 553 5.99 -34.81 -26.57
C GLU A 553 6.68 -34.99 -25.23
N ARG A 554 7.18 -33.91 -24.61
CA ARG A 554 7.96 -33.94 -23.37
C ARG A 554 7.28 -33.19 -22.22
N THR A 555 6.26 -32.38 -22.52
CA THR A 555 5.75 -31.34 -21.60
C THR A 555 4.28 -31.59 -21.25
N LEU A 556 3.98 -31.45 -19.97
CA LEU A 556 2.64 -31.34 -19.42
C LEU A 556 2.45 -29.94 -18.85
N SER A 557 1.40 -29.21 -19.28
CA SER A 557 1.24 -27.80 -18.91
C SER A 557 -0.10 -27.52 -18.21
N LEU A 558 -0.08 -26.58 -17.30
CA LEU A 558 -1.26 -25.95 -16.72
C LEU A 558 -1.06 -24.44 -16.60
N ALA A 559 -2.14 -23.71 -16.42
CA ALA A 559 -2.13 -22.27 -16.22
C ALA A 559 -2.92 -21.88 -14.96
N PHE A 560 -2.37 -20.97 -14.18
CA PHE A 560 -3.12 -20.21 -13.19
C PHE A 560 -3.57 -18.91 -13.86
N VAL A 561 -4.88 -18.81 -14.11
CA VAL A 561 -5.49 -17.69 -14.85
C VAL A 561 -6.10 -16.73 -13.87
N PHE A 562 -5.58 -15.51 -13.84
CA PHE A 562 -6.04 -14.45 -12.95
C PHE A 562 -7.22 -13.71 -13.57
N LYS A 563 -8.07 -13.19 -12.71
CA LYS A 563 -9.10 -12.25 -13.12
C LYS A 563 -8.44 -10.91 -13.43
N GLY A 564 -8.79 -10.33 -14.54
CA GLY A 564 -8.15 -9.11 -15.03
C GLY A 564 -7.18 -9.39 -16.17
N THR A 565 -6.64 -8.32 -16.75
CA THR A 565 -5.83 -8.40 -17.98
C THR A 565 -4.33 -8.57 -17.71
N ILE A 566 -3.87 -8.20 -16.52
CA ILE A 566 -2.44 -8.15 -16.16
C ILE A 566 -2.27 -8.66 -14.74
N ILE A 567 -1.25 -9.51 -14.54
CA ILE A 567 -0.81 -9.93 -13.21
C ILE A 567 0.13 -8.86 -12.65
N PRO A 568 -0.10 -8.35 -11.42
CA PRO A 568 0.85 -7.46 -10.78
C PRO A 568 2.24 -8.11 -10.66
N PRO A 569 3.33 -7.45 -11.12
CA PRO A 569 4.66 -8.06 -11.22
C PRO A 569 5.23 -8.63 -9.93
N ALA A 570 4.82 -8.08 -8.82
CA ALA A 570 5.26 -8.55 -7.51
C ALA A 570 4.82 -9.98 -7.20
N LEU A 571 3.63 -10.38 -7.67
CA LEU A 571 3.11 -11.72 -7.40
C LEU A 571 3.95 -12.82 -8.08
N PRO A 572 4.27 -12.75 -9.39
CA PRO A 572 5.16 -13.71 -10.01
C PRO A 572 6.59 -13.64 -9.45
N ASN A 573 7.13 -12.46 -9.11
CA ASN A 573 8.46 -12.36 -8.51
C ASN A 573 8.53 -13.07 -7.15
N ARG A 574 7.52 -12.92 -6.31
CA ARG A 574 7.42 -13.64 -5.03
C ARG A 574 7.23 -15.14 -5.24
N LEU A 575 6.48 -15.54 -6.27
CA LEU A 575 6.35 -16.95 -6.63
C LEU A 575 7.71 -17.52 -7.03
N ILE A 576 8.47 -16.82 -7.87
CA ILE A 576 9.83 -17.22 -8.28
C ILE A 576 10.74 -17.32 -7.05
N CYS A 577 10.74 -16.34 -6.16
CA CYS A 577 11.46 -16.41 -4.89
C CYS A 577 11.16 -17.67 -4.09
N ALA A 578 9.87 -17.97 -3.91
CA ALA A 578 9.44 -19.16 -3.20
C ALA A 578 9.89 -20.44 -3.91
N CYS A 579 9.82 -20.49 -5.23
CA CYS A 579 10.26 -21.63 -6.03
C CYS A 579 11.78 -21.85 -5.94
N LEU A 580 12.58 -20.78 -6.00
CA LEU A 580 14.04 -20.84 -5.83
C LEU A 580 14.46 -21.36 -4.45
N SER A 581 13.63 -21.16 -3.43
CA SER A 581 13.86 -21.73 -2.11
C SER A 581 13.56 -23.24 -2.03
N MET A 582 12.79 -23.79 -2.98
CA MET A 582 12.39 -25.20 -3.01
C MET A 582 13.20 -26.03 -4.01
N TRP A 583 13.47 -25.46 -5.19
CA TRP A 583 14.09 -26.16 -6.32
C TRP A 583 15.37 -25.51 -6.82
N THR A 584 16.19 -26.25 -7.56
CA THR A 584 17.47 -25.75 -8.06
C THR A 584 17.30 -25.08 -9.42
N LEU A 585 17.88 -23.89 -9.56
CA LEU A 585 17.91 -23.17 -10.84
C LEU A 585 18.78 -23.91 -11.85
N GLU A 586 18.23 -24.16 -13.04
CA GLU A 586 18.89 -24.88 -14.12
C GLU A 586 19.61 -23.93 -15.09
N GLN A 587 20.41 -24.53 -15.97
CA GLN A 587 21.16 -23.85 -17.00
C GLN A 587 20.82 -24.42 -18.37
N TYR A 588 20.80 -23.56 -19.38
CA TYR A 588 20.65 -23.92 -20.77
C TYR A 588 21.77 -23.25 -21.58
N HIS A 589 22.53 -24.08 -22.30
CA HIS A 589 23.74 -23.60 -23.02
C HIS A 589 24.71 -22.80 -22.14
N GLY A 590 24.90 -23.21 -20.88
CA GLY A 590 25.80 -22.55 -19.91
C GLY A 590 25.29 -21.25 -19.31
N ARG A 591 24.06 -20.82 -19.64
CA ARG A 591 23.40 -19.66 -19.04
C ARG A 591 22.32 -20.10 -18.06
N LYS A 592 22.22 -19.43 -16.92
CA LYS A 592 21.11 -19.63 -16.00
C LYS A 592 19.80 -19.20 -16.65
N LEU A 593 18.77 -20.06 -16.56
CA LEU A 593 17.46 -19.78 -17.12
C LEU A 593 16.57 -19.10 -16.09
N MET A 594 16.92 -17.87 -15.78
CA MET A 594 16.13 -16.95 -14.95
C MET A 594 16.09 -15.60 -15.63
N PHE A 595 14.89 -15.16 -15.98
CA PHE A 595 14.62 -13.89 -16.68
C PHE A 595 13.41 -13.22 -16.05
N SER A 596 13.17 -11.99 -16.41
CA SER A 596 11.98 -11.27 -15.96
C SER A 596 10.69 -12.04 -16.33
N GLY A 597 10.00 -12.59 -15.32
CA GLY A 597 8.78 -13.37 -15.51
C GLY A 597 8.97 -14.77 -16.13
N PHE A 598 10.19 -15.28 -16.14
CA PHE A 598 10.52 -16.62 -16.66
C PHE A 598 11.58 -17.30 -15.81
N ASP A 599 11.34 -18.55 -15.43
CA ASP A 599 12.28 -19.33 -14.64
C ASP A 599 12.22 -20.82 -14.99
N ARG A 600 13.38 -21.51 -14.98
CA ARG A 600 13.49 -22.96 -15.11
C ARG A 600 14.18 -23.58 -13.92
N LEU A 601 13.53 -24.52 -13.30
CA LEU A 601 13.97 -25.17 -12.06
C LEU A 601 13.97 -26.68 -12.22
N SER A 602 14.95 -27.35 -11.63
CA SER A 602 15.01 -28.80 -11.57
C SER A 602 14.24 -29.31 -10.35
N VAL A 603 13.26 -30.17 -10.58
CA VAL A 603 12.50 -30.86 -9.53
C VAL A 603 13.27 -32.08 -9.07
N ASP A 604 13.75 -32.88 -10.03
CA ASP A 604 14.58 -34.07 -9.83
C ASP A 604 15.50 -34.31 -11.05
N LYS A 605 16.14 -35.49 -11.10
CA LYS A 605 17.07 -35.82 -12.19
C LYS A 605 16.42 -35.92 -13.57
N GLU A 606 15.12 -36.18 -13.66
CA GLU A 606 14.39 -36.44 -14.91
C GLU A 606 13.33 -35.38 -15.20
N HIS A 607 12.93 -34.55 -14.20
CA HIS A 607 11.86 -33.58 -14.32
C HIS A 607 12.36 -32.15 -14.03
N ASP A 608 12.04 -31.25 -14.94
CA ASP A 608 12.21 -29.81 -14.77
C ASP A 608 10.84 -29.13 -14.80
N ILE A 609 10.73 -27.97 -14.13
CA ILE A 609 9.60 -27.09 -14.28
C ILE A 609 10.04 -25.77 -14.91
N VAL A 610 9.17 -25.23 -15.74
CA VAL A 610 9.31 -23.91 -16.32
C VAL A 610 8.11 -23.07 -15.91
N ILE A 611 8.35 -21.92 -15.34
CA ILE A 611 7.34 -20.94 -14.94
C ILE A 611 7.47 -19.73 -15.87
N CYS A 612 6.37 -19.36 -16.54
CA CYS A 612 6.33 -18.20 -17.40
C CYS A 612 5.10 -17.34 -17.09
N VAL A 613 5.25 -16.03 -17.20
CA VAL A 613 4.13 -15.08 -17.10
C VAL A 613 3.75 -14.61 -18.50
N GLU A 614 2.47 -14.82 -18.87
CA GLU A 614 1.92 -14.37 -20.14
C GLU A 614 0.55 -13.68 -19.92
N GLY A 615 0.50 -12.37 -20.07
CA GLY A 615 -0.71 -11.60 -19.87
C GLY A 615 -1.27 -11.75 -18.44
N ASN A 616 -2.44 -12.37 -18.32
CA ASN A 616 -3.09 -12.67 -17.03
C ASN A 616 -2.88 -14.10 -16.55
N LYS A 617 -1.91 -14.81 -17.12
CA LYS A 617 -1.63 -16.24 -16.83
C LYS A 617 -0.24 -16.43 -16.27
N ILE A 618 -0.13 -17.27 -15.27
CA ILE A 618 1.14 -17.91 -14.88
C ILE A 618 1.09 -19.33 -15.45
N LEU A 619 1.93 -19.58 -16.43
CA LEU A 619 2.06 -20.88 -17.07
C LEU A 619 3.07 -21.74 -16.32
N LEU A 620 2.70 -22.96 -16.06
CA LEU A 620 3.56 -23.99 -15.51
C LEU A 620 3.73 -25.11 -16.53
N HIS A 621 4.97 -25.36 -16.94
CA HIS A 621 5.34 -26.47 -17.79
C HIS A 621 6.18 -27.45 -16.99
N LEU A 622 5.66 -28.68 -16.80
CA LEU A 622 6.43 -29.82 -16.26
C LEU A 622 7.02 -30.58 -17.44
N VAL A 623 8.34 -30.59 -17.52
CA VAL A 623 9.10 -31.13 -18.64
C VAL A 623 9.85 -32.37 -18.18
N HIS A 624 9.58 -33.53 -18.82
CA HIS A 624 10.40 -34.71 -18.62
C HIS A 624 11.52 -34.76 -19.68
N LYS A 625 12.76 -35.07 -19.28
CA LYS A 625 13.93 -35.02 -20.17
C LYS A 625 13.83 -35.88 -21.41
N ARG A 626 13.02 -36.95 -21.38
CA ARG A 626 12.85 -37.91 -22.49
C ARG A 626 11.46 -37.85 -23.14
N SER A 627 10.39 -38.06 -22.36
CA SER A 627 9.04 -38.17 -22.92
C SER A 627 7.96 -37.85 -21.89
N LYS A 628 6.87 -37.18 -22.32
CA LYS A 628 5.69 -36.89 -21.53
C LYS A 628 5.05 -38.14 -20.88
N GLY A 629 5.09 -39.28 -21.56
CA GLY A 629 4.54 -40.54 -21.04
C GLY A 629 5.29 -41.07 -19.81
N LEU A 630 6.47 -40.54 -19.49
CA LEU A 630 7.28 -40.90 -18.33
C LEU A 630 7.10 -39.93 -17.16
N ILE A 631 6.26 -38.89 -17.31
CA ILE A 631 5.94 -37.99 -16.21
C ILE A 631 5.20 -38.76 -15.12
N ILE A 632 5.76 -38.73 -13.92
CA ILE A 632 5.20 -39.38 -12.74
C ILE A 632 4.05 -38.52 -12.19
N PRO A 633 2.79 -39.04 -12.13
CA PRO A 633 1.63 -38.26 -11.71
C PRO A 633 1.75 -37.69 -10.30
N GLU A 634 2.43 -38.39 -9.37
CA GLU A 634 2.68 -37.95 -8.01
C GLU A 634 3.55 -36.68 -7.98
N ILE A 635 4.56 -36.60 -8.86
CA ILE A 635 5.41 -35.41 -9.01
C ILE A 635 4.59 -34.28 -9.58
N ALA A 636 3.82 -34.51 -10.64
CA ALA A 636 2.94 -33.51 -11.23
C ALA A 636 1.97 -32.93 -10.18
N THR A 637 1.27 -33.80 -9.44
CA THR A 637 0.33 -33.38 -8.40
C THR A 637 1.04 -32.60 -7.29
N SER A 638 2.22 -33.04 -6.83
CA SER A 638 2.98 -32.37 -5.78
C SER A 638 3.46 -30.98 -6.22
N VAL A 639 3.97 -30.85 -7.45
CA VAL A 639 4.38 -29.55 -8.02
C VAL A 639 3.19 -28.60 -8.12
N ARG A 640 2.05 -29.07 -8.64
CA ARG A 640 0.82 -28.26 -8.71
C ARG A 640 0.37 -27.80 -7.32
N GLU A 641 0.26 -28.70 -6.34
CA GLU A 641 -0.16 -28.39 -4.98
C GLU A 641 0.80 -27.41 -4.33
N CYS A 642 2.10 -27.57 -4.50
CA CYS A 642 3.12 -26.70 -3.96
C CYS A 642 2.99 -25.27 -4.50
N LEU A 643 2.83 -25.11 -5.82
CA LEU A 643 2.62 -23.79 -6.43
C LEU A 643 1.27 -23.18 -6.09
N PHE A 644 0.22 -24.00 -6.01
CA PHE A 644 -1.11 -23.54 -5.63
C PHE A 644 -1.10 -22.97 -4.20
N ILE A 645 -0.56 -23.72 -3.23
CA ILE A 645 -0.43 -23.29 -1.83
C ILE A 645 0.46 -22.05 -1.72
N THR A 646 1.52 -21.98 -2.52
CA THR A 646 2.41 -20.81 -2.55
C THR A 646 1.70 -19.57 -3.05
N LEU A 647 0.94 -19.68 -4.15
CA LEU A 647 0.14 -18.58 -4.69
C LEU A 647 -0.99 -18.16 -3.71
N GLU A 648 -1.62 -19.15 -3.04
CA GLU A 648 -2.60 -18.90 -2.00
C GLU A 648 -1.97 -18.13 -0.85
N ARG A 649 -0.83 -18.59 -0.31
CA ARG A 649 -0.07 -17.91 0.76
C ARG A 649 0.34 -16.48 0.36
N ILE A 650 0.84 -16.28 -0.85
CA ILE A 650 1.21 -14.95 -1.34
C ILE A 650 -0.04 -14.05 -1.42
N SER A 651 -1.15 -14.58 -1.91
CA SER A 651 -2.42 -13.86 -1.98
C SER A 651 -2.98 -13.54 -0.58
N GLU A 652 -2.94 -14.50 0.34
CA GLU A 652 -3.37 -14.30 1.73
C GLU A 652 -2.48 -13.33 2.49
N PHE A 653 -1.18 -13.27 2.22
CA PHE A 653 -0.28 -12.30 2.84
C PHE A 653 -0.75 -10.86 2.59
N TYR A 654 -1.21 -10.55 1.40
CA TYR A 654 -1.80 -9.24 1.10
C TYR A 654 -3.16 -9.03 1.76
N HIS A 655 -3.90 -10.10 2.01
CA HIS A 655 -5.19 -10.05 2.70
C HIS A 655 -5.06 -10.14 4.22
N SER A 656 -4.02 -10.77 4.77
CA SER A 656 -3.82 -10.92 6.22
C SER A 656 -3.23 -9.69 6.88
N THR A 657 -2.49 -8.89 6.13
CA THR A 657 -2.15 -7.52 6.55
C THR A 657 -3.43 -6.67 6.67
N ILE A 658 -4.52 -7.10 6.05
CA ILE A 658 -5.84 -6.47 5.98
C ILE A 658 -6.88 -7.47 6.51
N HIS A 659 -6.81 -7.86 7.72
CA HIS A 659 -7.82 -8.45 8.60
C HIS A 659 -9.17 -8.89 8.00
N CYS A 660 -9.15 -9.67 6.97
CA CYS A 660 -10.35 -10.30 6.50
C CYS A 660 -10.06 -11.76 6.13
N LYS A 661 -10.30 -12.68 7.08
CA LYS A 661 -10.63 -14.05 6.71
C LYS A 661 -11.98 -14.00 5.99
N THR A 662 -11.99 -13.41 4.80
CA THR A 662 -13.11 -13.59 3.89
C THR A 662 -12.93 -14.97 3.25
N ASN A 663 -14.03 -15.72 3.13
CA ASN A 663 -14.16 -16.78 2.14
C ASN A 663 -14.07 -16.17 0.72
N SER A 664 -13.04 -15.34 0.47
CA SER A 664 -12.78 -14.75 -0.83
C SER A 664 -12.28 -15.87 -1.73
N LYS A 665 -13.02 -16.14 -2.80
CA LYS A 665 -12.55 -17.02 -3.88
C LYS A 665 -11.17 -16.50 -4.30
N LEU A 666 -10.23 -17.43 -4.45
CA LEU A 666 -8.90 -17.15 -4.97
C LEU A 666 -9.01 -16.25 -6.22
N PRO A 667 -8.10 -15.29 -6.39
CA PRO A 667 -8.13 -14.36 -7.52
C PRO A 667 -7.82 -15.04 -8.87
N PHE A 668 -7.57 -16.34 -8.85
CA PHE A 668 -7.25 -17.15 -10.03
C PHE A 668 -8.02 -18.46 -10.05
N HIS A 669 -8.07 -19.08 -11.23
CA HIS A 669 -8.53 -20.45 -11.44
C HIS A 669 -7.50 -21.22 -12.26
N THR A 670 -7.57 -22.54 -12.24
CA THR A 670 -6.64 -23.41 -12.96
C THR A 670 -7.22 -23.85 -14.29
N GLU A 671 -6.43 -23.74 -15.36
CA GLU A 671 -6.71 -24.29 -16.67
C GLU A 671 -5.65 -25.33 -17.04
N TYR A 672 -6.03 -26.33 -17.82
CA TYR A 672 -5.16 -27.42 -18.23
C TYR A 672 -4.94 -27.39 -19.73
N SER A 673 -3.70 -27.64 -20.17
CA SER A 673 -3.41 -27.66 -21.60
C SER A 673 -3.91 -28.96 -22.26
N CYS A 674 -4.32 -28.84 -23.50
CA CYS A 674 -4.56 -29.95 -24.38
C CYS A 674 -3.23 -30.50 -24.98
N SER A 675 -3.25 -31.05 -26.17
CA SER A 675 -2.05 -31.49 -26.88
C SER A 675 -1.15 -30.35 -27.37
N LYS A 676 -1.66 -29.12 -27.44
CA LYS A 676 -0.91 -27.91 -27.84
C LYS A 676 -0.56 -27.09 -26.60
N LEU A 677 0.70 -26.68 -26.47
CA LEU A 677 1.19 -25.90 -25.32
C LEU A 677 0.45 -24.56 -25.10
N SER A 678 -0.11 -23.99 -26.16
CA SER A 678 -0.84 -22.72 -26.12
C SER A 678 -2.37 -22.83 -25.91
N CYS A 679 -2.90 -24.07 -25.86
CA CYS A 679 -4.34 -24.30 -25.70
C CYS A 679 -4.68 -24.72 -24.27
N PHE A 680 -5.30 -23.81 -23.50
CA PHE A 680 -5.69 -24.06 -22.10
C PHE A 680 -7.21 -24.02 -21.95
N ILE A 681 -7.77 -24.93 -21.16
CA ILE A 681 -9.21 -25.03 -20.92
C ILE A 681 -9.49 -25.18 -19.43
N SER A 682 -10.46 -24.41 -18.94
CA SER A 682 -10.95 -24.50 -17.57
C SER A 682 -11.83 -25.73 -17.39
N MET A 683 -11.51 -26.55 -16.39
CA MET A 683 -12.26 -27.74 -16.02
C MET A 683 -13.05 -27.50 -14.74
N LYS A 684 -14.36 -27.26 -14.85
CA LYS A 684 -15.25 -27.35 -13.69
C LYS A 684 -15.66 -28.82 -13.50
N THR A 685 -15.53 -29.33 -12.30
CA THR A 685 -15.75 -30.75 -11.91
C THR A 685 -17.06 -31.34 -12.41
N ARG A 686 -18.08 -30.54 -12.66
CA ARG A 686 -19.39 -30.97 -13.22
C ARG A 686 -19.39 -31.27 -14.72
N TRP A 687 -18.36 -30.84 -15.47
CA TRP A 687 -18.29 -30.97 -16.92
C TRP A 687 -17.54 -32.22 -17.39
N LEU A 688 -16.82 -32.91 -16.49
CA LEU A 688 -16.09 -34.12 -16.80
C LEU A 688 -16.96 -35.26 -17.40
N GLN A 689 -18.24 -35.30 -17.04
CA GLN A 689 -19.17 -36.32 -17.56
C GLN A 689 -19.79 -35.94 -18.90
N THR A 690 -19.83 -34.62 -19.24
CA THR A 690 -20.51 -34.12 -20.45
C THR A 690 -19.56 -33.99 -21.65
N LEU A 691 -18.25 -33.91 -21.43
CA LEU A 691 -17.24 -33.70 -22.49
C LEU A 691 -16.98 -34.87 -23.39
N ARG A 692 -17.65 -36.00 -23.18
CA ARG A 692 -17.46 -37.20 -24.03
C ARG A 692 -17.77 -36.99 -25.53
N ASN A 693 -18.51 -35.96 -25.91
CA ASN A 693 -19.07 -35.84 -27.25
C ASN A 693 -18.86 -34.49 -27.98
N VAL A 694 -18.12 -33.49 -27.43
CA VAL A 694 -18.19 -32.12 -28.00
C VAL A 694 -16.88 -31.56 -28.54
N PHE A 695 -15.71 -32.08 -28.21
CA PHE A 695 -14.45 -31.52 -28.67
C PHE A 695 -13.41 -32.56 -29.12
N GLU A 696 -12.76 -32.30 -30.24
CA GLU A 696 -11.62 -33.02 -30.80
C GLU A 696 -10.43 -33.19 -29.82
N HIS A 697 -10.41 -32.43 -28.71
CA HIS A 697 -9.36 -32.40 -27.69
C HIS A 697 -9.78 -32.97 -26.31
N GLY A 698 -11.04 -33.44 -26.17
CA GLY A 698 -11.60 -33.80 -24.86
C GLY A 698 -10.84 -34.91 -24.12
N GLU A 699 -10.32 -35.89 -24.82
CA GLU A 699 -9.59 -37.00 -24.23
C GLU A 699 -8.18 -36.61 -23.76
N ASN A 700 -7.51 -35.75 -24.53
CA ASN A 700 -6.18 -35.21 -24.18
C ASN A 700 -6.23 -34.33 -22.94
N ILE A 701 -7.27 -33.51 -22.81
CA ILE A 701 -7.48 -32.65 -21.63
C ILE A 701 -7.78 -33.49 -20.40
N LYS A 702 -8.61 -34.49 -20.53
CA LYS A 702 -8.94 -35.44 -19.44
C LYS A 702 -7.70 -36.15 -18.95
N ASN A 703 -6.84 -36.59 -19.85
CA ASN A 703 -5.57 -37.25 -19.51
C ASN A 703 -4.62 -36.25 -18.82
N SER A 704 -4.49 -35.03 -19.32
CA SER A 704 -3.70 -33.97 -18.69
C SER A 704 -4.23 -33.68 -17.28
N TRP A 705 -5.56 -33.49 -17.13
CA TRP A 705 -6.17 -33.21 -15.84
C TRP A 705 -5.95 -34.36 -14.84
N SER A 706 -6.08 -35.63 -15.27
CA SER A 706 -5.92 -36.79 -14.39
C SER A 706 -4.49 -36.93 -13.84
N ILE A 707 -3.48 -36.58 -14.64
CA ILE A 707 -2.07 -36.58 -14.20
C ILE A 707 -1.83 -35.51 -13.12
N TRP A 708 -2.39 -34.32 -13.32
CA TRP A 708 -2.25 -33.24 -12.35
C TRP A 708 -3.08 -33.41 -11.06
N ASN A 709 -4.11 -34.29 -11.06
CA ASN A 709 -5.08 -34.41 -9.96
C ASN A 709 -5.28 -35.86 -9.51
N GLN A 710 -4.22 -36.62 -9.41
CA GLN A 710 -4.29 -38.06 -9.08
C GLN A 710 -5.05 -38.37 -7.77
N LYS A 711 -4.90 -37.53 -6.71
CA LYS A 711 -5.62 -37.71 -5.45
C LYS A 711 -7.14 -37.56 -5.58
N GLU A 712 -7.61 -36.72 -6.49
CA GLU A 712 -9.05 -36.55 -6.76
C GLU A 712 -9.63 -37.69 -7.55
N VAL A 713 -8.84 -38.29 -8.46
CA VAL A 713 -9.23 -39.45 -9.24
C VAL A 713 -9.43 -40.67 -8.33
N SER A 714 -8.54 -40.93 -7.38
CA SER A 714 -8.66 -42.02 -6.43
C SER A 714 -9.85 -41.90 -5.48
N ARG A 715 -10.29 -40.67 -5.13
CA ARG A 715 -11.52 -40.42 -4.33
C ARG A 715 -12.81 -40.58 -5.12
N SER A 716 -12.78 -40.40 -6.43
CA SER A 716 -13.99 -40.54 -7.28
C SER A 716 -14.26 -41.97 -7.70
N VAL A 717 -13.31 -42.88 -7.51
CA VAL A 717 -13.40 -44.32 -7.83
C VAL A 717 -13.69 -45.17 -6.58
N SER A 718 -13.49 -44.65 -5.38
CA SER A 718 -13.90 -45.22 -4.11
C SER A 718 -15.28 -44.70 -3.68
#